data_216e245e9be40efe62b772c18677ff7e
#
_entry.id   216e245e9be40efe62b772c18677ff7e
#
_cell.length_a   1.000
_cell.length_b   1.000
_cell.length_c   1.000
_cell.angle_alpha   90.00
_cell.angle_beta   90.00
_cell.angle_gamma   90.00
#
_symmetry.space_group_name_H-M   'P 1'
#
loop_
_entity.id
_entity.type
_entity.pdbx_description
1 polymer ?
#
loop_
_entity_poly.entity_id
_entity_poly.type
_entity_poly.pdbx_seq_one_letter_code
_entity_poly.pdbx_strand_id
1 'polypeptide(L)'
;MRRLLLAGLLRRASSSPSSHHHLHLVRAFSASSPLPASDADLRKYAGYALLLVGCGAATYYSFPLPPDALHKKAVPFKYAPLPDDLHAVSNWSATHEVHTRVLLQPDSLLALHDALAAAHGERRKLRPLGSGLSPNGLALSRAGMVNLALMDKVLDVDAKKKTVTVQAGIRVAELVDALREHGLTLSAAAPPPTTPSRFPPTRSTRRPSPSSTRRSPTTSTPATHEVHTRVLLQPDSLPALHDALAAAHGEHRKLRPLGSGLSPNGLALSRAGMVNLALMDKVLDVDAKKKTVTVQAGIRVAELVDALREHGLTLQNFASIREQQVGGIIQVGAHGTGARLPPIDEQVISMKLVTPAKGTIELSREKDPDLFYLARCGLGGLGVVAELLLSNAILLQGGELQSLPQNMERMRLYNMFVIFIMLFRTKAESNDPEVDQLSFTELRDRLLALDPLDKDHVIRINKAEAEYWKKSEGYRMGWSDEILGFDCGGQQWVSETCFPAGTLAKPNMKDLDYIEELLQLIEKEDIPAPAPIEQRWTACSRSPMSPASSSQEDDIFSWVGIIMYLPTSDARQRKEIMEEFFNYRSKTQTNLWDGYSAYEHWAKIEVPKDKDELAELQARLRKRFPVDAYNKARMELDPNKVLSNAKLEKLFPVTEVQHAK
;
A
#
# COMPACT_ATOMS: atom_id res chain seq x y z
N MET A 1 1.91 44.40 -45.47
CA MET A 1 1.22 43.17 -45.05
C MET A 1 1.82 42.57 -43.76
N ARG A 2 3.16 42.43 -43.59
CA ARG A 2 3.80 41.81 -42.39
C ARG A 2 3.55 42.55 -41.08
N ARG A 3 3.41 43.91 -41.09
CA ARG A 3 3.10 44.71 -39.88
C ARG A 3 1.62 44.66 -39.44
N LEU A 4 0.72 44.38 -40.37
CA LEU A 4 -0.73 44.33 -40.11
C LEU A 4 -1.18 43.03 -39.46
N LEU A 5 -0.50 41.90 -39.76
CA LEU A 5 -0.79 40.60 -39.13
C LEU A 5 -0.34 40.53 -37.67
N LEU A 6 0.81 41.16 -37.34
CA LEU A 6 1.28 41.28 -35.96
C LEU A 6 0.41 42.23 -35.12
N ALA A 7 -0.08 43.29 -35.71
CA ALA A 7 -0.97 44.26 -35.02
C ALA A 7 -2.38 43.70 -34.79
N GLY A 8 -2.85 42.79 -35.66
CA GLY A 8 -4.14 42.11 -35.51
C GLY A 8 -4.15 41.07 -34.39
N LEU A 9 -3.03 40.34 -34.21
CA LEU A 9 -2.85 39.38 -33.11
C LEU A 9 -2.71 40.10 -31.74
N LEU A 10 -2.02 41.24 -31.69
CA LEU A 10 -1.86 42.03 -30.47
C LEU A 10 -3.14 42.73 -30.04
N ARG A 11 -4.01 43.17 -31.00
CA ARG A 11 -5.31 43.78 -30.69
C ARG A 11 -6.35 42.77 -30.17
N ARG A 12 -6.30 41.51 -30.56
CA ARG A 12 -7.19 40.46 -30.01
C ARG A 12 -6.81 39.98 -28.62
N ALA A 13 -5.54 40.10 -28.25
CA ALA A 13 -5.07 39.74 -26.91
C ALA A 13 -5.39 40.76 -25.83
N SER A 14 -5.74 42.02 -26.21
CA SER A 14 -6.01 43.13 -25.29
C SER A 14 -7.48 43.35 -24.94
N SER A 15 -8.40 42.52 -25.41
CA SER A 15 -9.84 42.71 -25.22
C SER A 15 -10.53 41.66 -24.30
N SER A 16 -9.76 40.92 -23.49
CA SER A 16 -10.31 39.98 -22.51
C SER A 16 -9.91 40.40 -21.08
N PRO A 17 -10.85 40.54 -20.12
CA PRO A 17 -10.56 41.13 -18.80
C PRO A 17 -9.95 40.20 -17.76
N SER A 18 -9.26 39.14 -18.11
CA SER A 18 -8.74 38.16 -17.13
C SER A 18 -7.34 37.64 -17.38
N SER A 19 -6.38 38.44 -17.81
CA SER A 19 -5.04 37.92 -18.05
C SER A 19 -3.89 38.83 -17.63
N HIS A 20 -3.70 38.98 -16.31
CA HIS A 20 -2.43 39.51 -15.80
C HIS A 20 -1.22 38.56 -16.06
N HIS A 21 -1.44 37.28 -16.36
CA HIS A 21 -0.38 36.31 -16.62
C HIS A 21 0.19 36.35 -18.05
N HIS A 22 -0.58 36.81 -19.04
CA HIS A 22 -0.08 36.93 -20.42
C HIS A 22 0.89 38.11 -20.65
N LEU A 23 0.84 39.13 -19.83
CA LEU A 23 1.77 40.28 -19.94
C LEU A 23 3.21 39.94 -19.54
N HIS A 24 3.41 38.97 -18.63
CA HIS A 24 4.74 38.54 -18.23
C HIS A 24 5.45 37.70 -19.31
N LEU A 25 4.71 36.88 -20.06
CA LEU A 25 5.29 36.09 -21.15
C LEU A 25 5.72 36.98 -22.33
N VAL A 26 4.95 38.00 -22.66
CA VAL A 26 5.30 38.97 -23.72
C VAL A 26 6.49 39.83 -23.31
N ARG A 27 6.61 40.19 -22.03
CA ARG A 27 7.78 40.91 -21.49
C ARG A 27 9.05 40.07 -21.43
N ALA A 28 8.95 38.79 -21.18
CA ALA A 28 10.11 37.87 -21.16
C ALA A 28 10.73 37.71 -22.57
N PHE A 29 9.92 37.77 -23.63
CA PHE A 29 10.42 37.74 -25.01
C PHE A 29 10.98 39.08 -25.51
N SER A 30 10.69 40.18 -24.83
CA SER A 30 11.18 41.50 -25.26
C SER A 30 12.44 41.98 -24.53
N ALA A 31 12.96 41.24 -23.55
CA ALA A 31 13.96 41.78 -22.61
C ALA A 31 15.40 41.21 -22.73
N SER A 32 15.69 40.19 -23.55
CA SER A 32 17.09 39.76 -23.68
C SER A 32 17.38 38.73 -24.78
N SER A 33 17.26 39.10 -26.05
CA SER A 33 17.92 38.38 -27.13
C SER A 33 18.25 39.36 -28.26
N PRO A 34 19.46 39.41 -28.79
CA PRO A 34 19.75 40.20 -29.98
C PRO A 34 18.88 39.69 -31.14
N LEU A 35 18.31 40.61 -31.88
CA LEU A 35 17.54 40.29 -33.08
C LEU A 35 18.41 39.42 -34.02
N PRO A 36 17.83 38.39 -34.64
CA PRO A 36 18.60 37.52 -35.54
C PRO A 36 19.17 38.31 -36.69
N ALA A 37 20.47 38.14 -36.93
CA ALA A 37 21.26 38.91 -37.87
C ALA A 37 21.05 38.50 -39.36
N SER A 38 20.22 37.45 -39.65
CA SER A 38 19.99 36.99 -41.02
C SER A 38 18.55 36.55 -41.29
N ASP A 39 18.09 36.69 -42.53
CA ASP A 39 16.77 36.24 -43.03
C ASP A 39 16.58 34.72 -42.84
N ALA A 40 17.64 33.95 -42.79
CA ALA A 40 17.66 32.52 -42.55
C ALA A 40 17.24 32.15 -41.11
N ASP A 41 17.72 32.90 -40.12
CA ASP A 41 17.36 32.71 -38.70
C ASP A 41 15.92 33.12 -38.44
N LEU A 42 15.46 34.18 -39.09
CA LEU A 42 14.05 34.61 -39.00
C LEU A 42 13.10 33.54 -39.57
N ARG A 43 13.47 32.87 -40.64
CA ARG A 43 12.71 31.74 -41.22
C ARG A 43 12.71 30.52 -40.29
N LYS A 44 13.83 30.26 -39.62
CA LYS A 44 13.99 29.16 -38.66
C LYS A 44 13.09 29.37 -37.45
N TYR A 45 13.12 30.56 -36.82
CA TYR A 45 12.26 30.89 -35.71
C TYR A 45 10.77 30.98 -36.08
N ALA A 46 10.44 31.48 -37.25
CA ALA A 46 9.09 31.43 -37.80
C ALA A 46 8.61 29.99 -38.04
N GLY A 47 9.51 29.09 -38.50
CA GLY A 47 9.24 27.67 -38.63
C GLY A 47 8.92 27.01 -37.29
N TYR A 48 9.73 27.27 -36.25
CA TYR A 48 9.46 26.77 -34.91
C TYR A 48 8.17 27.32 -34.29
N ALA A 49 7.87 28.61 -34.48
CA ALA A 49 6.63 29.21 -34.04
C ALA A 49 5.40 28.60 -34.74
N LEU A 50 5.50 28.34 -36.04
CA LEU A 50 4.45 27.66 -36.81
C LEU A 50 4.29 26.20 -36.38
N LEU A 51 5.38 25.51 -36.09
CA LEU A 51 5.38 24.14 -35.59
C LEU A 51 4.74 24.06 -34.19
N LEU A 52 5.06 25.00 -33.29
CA LEU A 52 4.44 25.11 -31.97
C LEU A 52 2.95 25.44 -32.03
N VAL A 53 2.56 26.37 -32.91
CA VAL A 53 1.15 26.70 -33.13
C VAL A 53 0.42 25.56 -33.83
N GLY A 54 1.06 24.88 -34.78
CA GLY A 54 0.52 23.72 -35.47
C GLY A 54 0.35 22.52 -34.53
N CYS A 55 1.33 22.23 -33.70
CA CYS A 55 1.23 21.20 -32.68
C CYS A 55 0.18 21.56 -31.61
N GLY A 56 0.12 22.81 -31.18
CA GLY A 56 -0.91 23.27 -30.24
C GLY A 56 -2.32 23.19 -30.83
N ALA A 57 -2.50 23.57 -32.10
CA ALA A 57 -3.77 23.43 -32.80
C ALA A 57 -4.12 21.96 -33.07
N ALA A 58 -3.16 21.15 -33.52
CA ALA A 58 -3.36 19.73 -33.71
C ALA A 58 -3.76 19.03 -32.40
N THR A 59 -3.10 19.38 -31.29
CA THR A 59 -3.47 18.88 -29.95
C THR A 59 -4.88 19.34 -29.55
N TYR A 60 -5.21 20.59 -29.77
CA TYR A 60 -6.54 21.15 -29.45
C TYR A 60 -7.66 20.53 -30.28
N TYR A 61 -7.42 20.27 -31.59
CA TYR A 61 -8.43 19.69 -32.49
C TYR A 61 -8.45 18.16 -32.46
N SER A 62 -7.33 17.50 -32.17
CA SER A 62 -7.25 16.03 -32.05
C SER A 62 -7.70 15.51 -30.68
N PHE A 63 -7.63 16.37 -29.66
CA PHE A 63 -8.10 16.08 -28.30
C PHE A 63 -9.00 17.22 -27.83
N PRO A 64 -10.19 17.44 -28.46
CA PRO A 64 -11.16 18.35 -27.88
C PRO A 64 -11.54 17.77 -26.52
N LEU A 65 -11.13 18.43 -25.43
CA LEU A 65 -11.80 18.21 -24.15
C LEU A 65 -13.27 18.53 -24.42
N PRO A 66 -14.17 17.54 -24.37
CA PRO A 66 -15.59 17.85 -24.55
C PRO A 66 -15.94 18.90 -23.49
N PRO A 67 -16.66 19.96 -23.83
CA PRO A 67 -17.02 21.04 -22.90
C PRO A 67 -17.68 20.53 -21.62
N ASP A 68 -18.22 19.33 -21.65
CA ASP A 68 -18.95 18.68 -20.56
C ASP A 68 -18.18 17.51 -19.91
N ALA A 69 -16.91 17.28 -20.23
CA ALA A 69 -16.14 16.16 -19.67
C ALA A 69 -16.03 16.23 -18.14
N LEU A 70 -16.10 17.45 -17.59
CA LEU A 70 -16.14 17.71 -16.13
C LEU A 70 -17.54 17.55 -15.53
N HIS A 71 -18.60 17.53 -16.34
CA HIS A 71 -19.99 17.54 -15.87
C HIS A 71 -20.83 16.35 -16.33
N LYS A 72 -20.35 15.51 -17.23
CA LYS A 72 -21.03 14.23 -17.48
C LYS A 72 -20.92 13.41 -16.20
N LYS A 73 -22.06 13.13 -15.58
CA LYS A 73 -22.17 12.10 -14.54
C LYS A 73 -21.63 10.81 -15.13
N ALA A 74 -20.33 10.55 -14.94
CA ALA A 74 -19.74 9.31 -15.37
C ALA A 74 -20.51 8.20 -14.69
N VAL A 75 -20.96 7.21 -15.43
CA VAL A 75 -21.57 6.02 -14.85
C VAL A 75 -20.59 5.49 -13.81
N PRO A 76 -21.00 5.32 -12.54
CA PRO A 76 -20.09 5.03 -11.44
C PRO A 76 -19.41 3.65 -11.53
N PHE A 77 -19.71 2.87 -12.55
CA PHE A 77 -19.11 1.58 -12.87
C PHE A 77 -19.20 1.35 -14.38
N LYS A 78 -18.37 0.47 -14.92
CA LYS A 78 -18.48 0.04 -16.32
C LYS A 78 -19.79 -0.74 -16.49
N TYR A 79 -20.66 -0.21 -17.31
CA TYR A 79 -21.97 -0.79 -17.60
C TYR A 79 -22.19 -0.81 -19.12
N ALA A 80 -22.51 -1.96 -19.65
CA ALA A 80 -22.96 -2.14 -21.03
C ALA A 80 -24.20 -3.02 -21.05
N PRO A 81 -25.30 -2.58 -21.64
CA PRO A 81 -26.45 -3.45 -21.90
C PRO A 81 -26.06 -4.50 -22.94
N LEU A 82 -26.41 -5.74 -22.69
CA LEU A 82 -26.27 -6.86 -23.62
C LEU A 82 -27.62 -7.22 -24.22
N PRO A 83 -27.66 -7.93 -25.37
CA PRO A 83 -28.90 -8.54 -25.88
C PRO A 83 -29.60 -9.36 -24.77
N ASP A 84 -30.92 -9.46 -24.83
CA ASP A 84 -31.76 -10.23 -23.90
C ASP A 84 -31.83 -9.67 -22.46
N ASP A 85 -31.85 -8.35 -22.29
CA ASP A 85 -31.95 -7.66 -21.00
C ASP A 85 -30.85 -8.04 -19.98
N LEU A 86 -29.73 -8.55 -20.45
CA LEU A 86 -28.56 -8.77 -19.61
C LEU A 86 -27.74 -7.49 -19.47
N HIS A 87 -27.21 -7.26 -18.28
CA HIS A 87 -26.29 -6.18 -17.97
C HIS A 87 -24.92 -6.75 -17.64
N ALA A 88 -23.92 -6.38 -18.41
CA ALA A 88 -22.52 -6.64 -18.08
C ALA A 88 -22.04 -5.56 -17.11
N VAL A 89 -21.66 -5.93 -15.88
CA VAL A 89 -21.18 -4.99 -14.87
C VAL A 89 -19.82 -5.46 -14.40
N SER A 90 -18.82 -4.63 -14.64
CA SER A 90 -17.45 -4.86 -14.18
C SER A 90 -17.07 -3.87 -13.07
N ASN A 91 -16.14 -4.28 -12.21
CA ASN A 91 -15.54 -3.34 -11.28
C ASN A 91 -14.59 -2.37 -12.03
N TRP A 92 -14.17 -1.30 -11.33
CA TRP A 92 -13.29 -0.27 -11.89
C TRP A 92 -12.01 -0.82 -12.51
N SER A 93 -11.38 -1.79 -11.88
CA SER A 93 -10.14 -2.42 -12.36
C SER A 93 -10.36 -3.48 -13.44
N ALA A 94 -11.61 -3.72 -13.86
CA ALA A 94 -11.99 -4.77 -14.81
C ALA A 94 -11.51 -6.20 -14.44
N THR A 95 -11.10 -6.41 -13.18
CA THR A 95 -10.67 -7.73 -12.69
C THR A 95 -11.83 -8.68 -12.43
N HIS A 96 -13.02 -8.13 -12.25
CA HIS A 96 -14.25 -8.90 -12.01
C HIS A 96 -15.38 -8.33 -12.86
N GLU A 97 -16.05 -9.21 -13.56
CA GLU A 97 -17.26 -8.88 -14.33
C GLU A 97 -18.36 -9.89 -14.04
N VAL A 98 -19.58 -9.41 -13.94
CA VAL A 98 -20.77 -10.26 -13.81
C VAL A 98 -21.83 -9.82 -14.80
N HIS A 99 -22.56 -10.81 -15.32
CA HIS A 99 -23.74 -10.61 -16.12
C HIS A 99 -24.99 -10.82 -15.24
N THR A 100 -25.88 -9.84 -15.21
CA THR A 100 -27.11 -9.89 -14.43
C THR A 100 -28.29 -9.35 -15.25
N ARG A 101 -29.48 -9.89 -15.03
CA ARG A 101 -30.73 -9.34 -15.57
C ARG A 101 -31.34 -8.27 -14.68
N VAL A 102 -30.82 -8.10 -13.47
CA VAL A 102 -31.40 -7.20 -12.47
C VAL A 102 -30.35 -6.19 -12.01
N LEU A 103 -30.42 -4.99 -12.58
CA LEU A 103 -29.66 -3.83 -12.14
C LEU A 103 -30.63 -2.69 -11.90
N LEU A 104 -30.89 -2.40 -10.63
CA LEU A 104 -31.85 -1.38 -10.19
C LEU A 104 -31.12 -0.09 -9.84
N GLN A 105 -31.64 1.05 -10.30
CA GLN A 105 -31.11 2.37 -9.99
C GLN A 105 -32.25 3.28 -9.50
N PRO A 106 -32.68 3.14 -8.23
CA PRO A 106 -33.71 4.00 -7.66
C PRO A 106 -33.22 5.45 -7.57
N ASP A 107 -34.11 6.39 -7.85
CA ASP A 107 -33.87 7.84 -7.80
C ASP A 107 -34.39 8.49 -6.51
N SER A 108 -35.12 7.75 -5.71
CA SER A 108 -35.75 8.22 -4.49
C SER A 108 -35.79 7.14 -3.40
N LEU A 109 -35.96 7.56 -2.15
CA LEU A 109 -36.09 6.65 -1.02
C LEU A 109 -37.31 5.73 -1.17
N LEU A 110 -38.41 6.24 -1.74
CA LEU A 110 -39.59 5.45 -2.00
C LEU A 110 -39.30 4.37 -3.04
N ALA A 111 -38.72 4.74 -4.17
CA ALA A 111 -38.34 3.78 -5.20
C ALA A 111 -37.34 2.71 -4.69
N LEU A 112 -36.42 3.09 -3.80
CA LEU A 112 -35.52 2.14 -3.15
C LEU A 112 -36.28 1.17 -2.23
N HIS A 113 -37.21 1.69 -1.43
CA HIS A 113 -38.06 0.87 -0.55
C HIS A 113 -38.89 -0.13 -1.35
N ASP A 114 -39.54 0.33 -2.41
CA ASP A 114 -40.38 -0.51 -3.26
C ASP A 114 -39.56 -1.60 -3.97
N ALA A 115 -38.37 -1.25 -4.46
CA ALA A 115 -37.43 -2.18 -5.08
C ALA A 115 -36.97 -3.28 -4.09
N LEU A 116 -36.69 -2.91 -2.85
CA LEU A 116 -36.32 -3.87 -1.79
C LEU A 116 -37.50 -4.71 -1.33
N ALA A 117 -38.69 -4.13 -1.22
CA ALA A 117 -39.94 -4.85 -0.85
C ALA A 117 -40.31 -5.89 -1.92
N ALA A 118 -40.25 -5.51 -3.21
CA ALA A 118 -40.44 -6.43 -4.32
C ALA A 118 -39.44 -7.58 -4.33
N ALA A 119 -38.15 -7.25 -4.17
CA ALA A 119 -37.10 -8.26 -4.10
C ALA A 119 -37.28 -9.22 -2.91
N HIS A 120 -37.74 -8.69 -1.77
CA HIS A 120 -38.06 -9.52 -0.59
C HIS A 120 -39.24 -10.47 -0.87
N GLY A 121 -40.34 -9.97 -1.44
CA GLY A 121 -41.51 -10.77 -1.81
C GLY A 121 -41.17 -11.89 -2.80
N GLU A 122 -40.30 -11.58 -3.77
CA GLU A 122 -39.83 -12.54 -4.78
C GLU A 122 -38.67 -13.44 -4.30
N ARG A 123 -38.21 -13.28 -3.05
CA ARG A 123 -37.01 -13.95 -2.51
C ARG A 123 -35.77 -13.75 -3.36
N ARG A 124 -35.67 -12.63 -4.07
CA ARG A 124 -34.57 -12.27 -4.93
C ARG A 124 -33.42 -11.67 -4.12
N LYS A 125 -32.20 -12.06 -4.42
CA LYS A 125 -31.01 -11.49 -3.79
C LYS A 125 -30.57 -10.24 -4.54
N LEU A 126 -30.53 -9.10 -3.86
CA LEU A 126 -29.95 -7.86 -4.36
C LEU A 126 -28.66 -7.54 -3.60
N ARG A 127 -27.66 -7.08 -4.31
CA ARG A 127 -26.40 -6.62 -3.75
C ARG A 127 -26.26 -5.11 -3.93
N PRO A 128 -26.04 -4.32 -2.86
CA PRO A 128 -25.72 -2.90 -3.01
C PRO A 128 -24.40 -2.73 -3.79
N LEU A 129 -24.45 -1.84 -4.78
CA LEU A 129 -23.31 -1.49 -5.64
C LEU A 129 -23.11 0.03 -5.57
N GLY A 130 -21.92 0.48 -5.16
CA GLY A 130 -21.50 1.87 -5.26
C GLY A 130 -20.85 2.16 -6.62
N SER A 131 -19.73 2.88 -6.62
CA SER A 131 -18.99 3.19 -7.85
C SER A 131 -18.19 2.02 -8.43
N GLY A 132 -18.32 0.82 -7.88
CA GLY A 132 -17.62 -0.37 -8.37
C GLY A 132 -16.10 -0.33 -8.20
N LEU A 133 -15.59 0.48 -7.28
CA LEU A 133 -14.15 0.69 -7.09
C LEU A 133 -13.43 -0.43 -6.34
N SER A 134 -14.18 -1.40 -5.79
CA SER A 134 -13.59 -2.53 -5.06
C SER A 134 -12.89 -3.50 -6.02
N PRO A 135 -11.56 -3.66 -5.92
CA PRO A 135 -10.82 -4.54 -6.85
C PRO A 135 -11.24 -5.99 -6.78
N ASN A 136 -11.74 -6.44 -5.61
CA ASN A 136 -12.15 -7.83 -5.37
C ASN A 136 -13.57 -8.18 -5.85
N GLY A 137 -14.25 -7.29 -6.56
CA GLY A 137 -15.61 -7.53 -7.06
C GLY A 137 -16.67 -7.77 -5.99
N LEU A 138 -16.43 -7.38 -4.73
CA LEU A 138 -17.31 -7.65 -3.58
C LEU A 138 -18.74 -7.16 -3.81
N ALA A 139 -18.92 -6.04 -4.51
CA ALA A 139 -20.22 -5.45 -4.79
C ALA A 139 -20.94 -6.08 -6.00
N LEU A 140 -20.28 -6.94 -6.77
CA LEU A 140 -20.83 -7.55 -7.97
C LEU A 140 -21.63 -8.81 -7.63
N SER A 141 -22.80 -8.97 -8.27
CA SER A 141 -23.70 -10.12 -8.05
C SER A 141 -24.47 -10.49 -9.31
N ARG A 142 -24.37 -11.75 -9.72
CA ARG A 142 -25.19 -12.30 -10.82
C ARG A 142 -26.68 -12.39 -10.49
N ALA A 143 -27.03 -12.45 -9.21
CA ALA A 143 -28.43 -12.57 -8.77
C ALA A 143 -29.21 -11.25 -8.88
N GLY A 144 -28.51 -10.12 -8.85
CA GLY A 144 -29.07 -8.79 -8.94
C GLY A 144 -28.26 -7.77 -8.14
N MET A 145 -28.32 -6.53 -8.57
CA MET A 145 -27.64 -5.40 -7.93
C MET A 145 -28.56 -4.19 -7.82
N VAL A 146 -28.35 -3.36 -6.81
CA VAL A 146 -28.99 -2.05 -6.64
C VAL A 146 -27.90 -0.99 -6.48
N ASN A 147 -27.94 0.03 -7.33
CA ASN A 147 -26.99 1.15 -7.36
C ASN A 147 -27.71 2.46 -7.05
N LEU A 148 -27.16 3.26 -6.14
CA LEU A 148 -27.80 4.51 -5.69
C LEU A 148 -27.25 5.75 -6.41
N ALA A 149 -26.62 5.61 -7.59
CA ALA A 149 -26.02 6.72 -8.32
C ALA A 149 -26.98 7.88 -8.65
N LEU A 150 -28.28 7.61 -8.69
CA LEU A 150 -29.32 8.63 -8.91
C LEU A 150 -29.81 9.30 -7.62
N MET A 151 -29.38 8.81 -6.45
CA MET A 151 -29.67 9.39 -5.14
C MET A 151 -28.41 10.14 -4.64
N ASP A 152 -28.06 11.23 -5.29
CA ASP A 152 -26.79 11.93 -5.18
C ASP A 152 -26.91 13.36 -4.60
N LYS A 153 -28.01 13.70 -3.96
CA LYS A 153 -28.26 15.07 -3.50
C LYS A 153 -27.72 15.34 -2.11
N VAL A 154 -27.22 16.57 -1.91
CA VAL A 154 -27.06 17.16 -0.58
C VAL A 154 -28.45 17.57 -0.09
N LEU A 155 -28.85 17.09 1.07
CA LEU A 155 -30.18 17.32 1.64
C LEU A 155 -30.19 18.50 2.62
N ASP A 156 -29.15 18.64 3.44
CA ASP A 156 -29.00 19.69 4.43
C ASP A 156 -27.55 19.95 4.76
N VAL A 157 -27.19 21.21 5.05
CA VAL A 157 -25.84 21.61 5.51
C VAL A 157 -26.01 22.51 6.74
N ASP A 158 -25.70 21.99 7.91
CA ASP A 158 -25.65 22.76 9.15
C ASP A 158 -24.21 23.25 9.41
N ALA A 159 -23.92 24.47 8.93
CA ALA A 159 -22.60 25.06 9.07
C ALA A 159 -22.20 25.33 10.54
N LYS A 160 -23.17 25.49 11.45
CA LYS A 160 -22.91 25.72 12.89
C LYS A 160 -22.48 24.42 13.58
N LYS A 161 -23.15 23.31 13.27
CA LYS A 161 -22.80 21.98 13.78
C LYS A 161 -21.71 21.30 12.98
N LYS A 162 -21.32 21.89 11.83
CA LYS A 162 -20.36 21.28 10.89
C LYS A 162 -20.81 19.89 10.43
N THR A 163 -22.10 19.72 10.17
CA THR A 163 -22.68 18.46 9.69
C THR A 163 -23.36 18.66 8.34
N VAL A 164 -23.37 17.60 7.54
CA VAL A 164 -24.06 17.56 6.26
C VAL A 164 -24.90 16.29 6.18
N THR A 165 -26.12 16.40 5.69
CA THR A 165 -27.00 15.29 5.38
C THR A 165 -27.07 15.11 3.88
N VAL A 166 -26.75 13.90 3.40
CA VAL A 166 -26.66 13.62 1.96
C VAL A 166 -27.36 12.31 1.61
N GLN A 167 -27.73 12.16 0.36
CA GLN A 167 -28.13 10.87 -0.19
C GLN A 167 -26.90 9.98 -0.41
N ALA A 168 -27.03 8.69 -0.18
CA ALA A 168 -25.91 7.76 -0.11
C ALA A 168 -25.18 7.47 -1.44
N GLY A 169 -25.75 7.89 -2.57
CA GLY A 169 -25.14 7.78 -3.89
C GLY A 169 -24.27 8.96 -4.30
N ILE A 170 -24.20 10.04 -3.47
CA ILE A 170 -23.36 11.20 -3.76
C ILE A 170 -21.88 10.79 -3.84
N ARG A 171 -21.15 11.39 -4.76
CA ARG A 171 -19.71 11.21 -4.87
C ARG A 171 -18.98 12.11 -3.90
N VAL A 172 -17.84 11.64 -3.41
CA VAL A 172 -17.00 12.44 -2.50
C VAL A 172 -16.59 13.78 -3.14
N ALA A 173 -16.29 13.80 -4.44
CA ALA A 173 -15.95 15.05 -5.14
C ALA A 173 -17.11 16.05 -5.12
N GLU A 174 -18.31 15.61 -5.46
CA GLU A 174 -19.53 16.45 -5.45
C GLU A 174 -19.86 16.95 -4.03
N LEU A 175 -19.67 16.09 -3.03
CA LEU A 175 -19.83 16.48 -1.62
C LEU A 175 -18.80 17.52 -1.18
N VAL A 176 -17.54 17.36 -1.57
CA VAL A 176 -16.47 18.33 -1.25
C VAL A 176 -16.76 19.68 -1.90
N ASP A 177 -17.22 19.69 -3.14
CA ASP A 177 -17.55 20.94 -3.84
C ASP A 177 -18.76 21.65 -3.19
N ALA A 178 -19.82 20.90 -2.83
CA ALA A 178 -20.96 21.45 -2.11
C ALA A 178 -20.58 22.00 -0.72
N LEU A 179 -19.69 21.35 0.00
CA LEU A 179 -19.20 21.82 1.29
C LEU A 179 -18.36 23.10 1.17
N ARG A 180 -17.55 23.23 0.10
CA ARG A 180 -16.76 24.44 -0.18
C ARG A 180 -17.64 25.67 -0.38
N GLU A 181 -18.80 25.53 -1.03
CA GLU A 181 -19.77 26.62 -1.19
C GLU A 181 -20.26 27.17 0.16
N HIS A 182 -20.24 26.33 1.21
CA HIS A 182 -20.60 26.71 2.57
C HIS A 182 -19.39 27.04 3.47
N GLY A 183 -18.17 27.14 2.91
CA GLY A 183 -16.95 27.40 3.65
C GLY A 183 -16.52 26.23 4.57
N LEU A 184 -16.99 25.02 4.28
CA LEU A 184 -16.69 23.80 5.02
C LEU A 184 -15.76 22.90 4.23
N THR A 185 -15.01 22.06 4.95
CA THR A 185 -14.17 20.99 4.37
C THR A 185 -14.56 19.65 4.98
N LEU A 186 -14.43 18.58 4.20
CA LEU A 186 -14.57 17.22 4.72
C LEU A 186 -13.34 16.93 5.58
N SER A 187 -13.52 16.84 6.89
CA SER A 187 -12.54 16.25 7.79
C SER A 187 -13.12 14.97 8.35
N ALA A 188 -12.29 13.97 8.61
CA ALA A 188 -12.72 12.78 9.32
C ALA A 188 -13.22 13.21 10.71
N ALA A 189 -14.52 13.21 10.92
CA ALA A 189 -15.10 13.57 12.20
C ALA A 189 -14.87 12.44 13.19
N ALA A 190 -14.41 12.79 14.39
CA ALA A 190 -14.53 11.91 15.55
C ALA A 190 -16.02 11.55 15.75
N PRO A 191 -16.36 10.30 16.07
CA PRO A 191 -17.75 9.93 16.33
C PRO A 191 -18.30 10.78 17.48
N PRO A 192 -19.57 11.25 17.41
CA PRO A 192 -20.17 12.02 18.50
C PRO A 192 -20.18 11.18 19.78
N PRO A 193 -20.01 11.81 20.95
CA PRO A 193 -20.06 11.11 22.22
C PRO A 193 -21.42 10.41 22.37
N THR A 194 -21.38 9.10 22.47
CA THR A 194 -22.57 8.27 22.68
C THR A 194 -23.15 8.58 24.04
N THR A 195 -24.27 9.28 24.09
CA THR A 195 -25.13 9.32 25.26
C THR A 195 -25.63 7.90 25.56
N PRO A 196 -25.49 7.39 26.78
CA PRO A 196 -25.96 6.05 27.09
C PRO A 196 -27.49 6.02 27.06
N SER A 197 -28.08 5.39 26.06
CA SER A 197 -29.50 5.08 26.06
C SER A 197 -29.74 3.93 27.05
N ARG A 198 -30.43 4.23 28.14
CA ARG A 198 -30.97 3.23 29.07
C ARG A 198 -32.05 2.41 28.35
N PHE A 199 -31.73 1.18 28.00
CA PHE A 199 -32.73 0.14 27.81
C PHE A 199 -32.52 -0.95 28.87
N PRO A 200 -33.62 -1.45 29.53
CA PRO A 200 -33.50 -2.49 30.52
C PRO A 200 -33.20 -3.84 29.89
N PRO A 201 -32.50 -4.75 30.58
CA PRO A 201 -32.14 -6.05 30.04
C PRO A 201 -33.34 -6.98 30.01
N THR A 202 -33.79 -7.35 28.83
CA THR A 202 -34.70 -8.50 28.67
C THR A 202 -33.88 -9.80 28.67
N ARG A 203 -34.10 -10.58 29.70
CA ARG A 203 -33.58 -11.92 29.91
C ARG A 203 -34.19 -12.87 28.87
N SER A 204 -33.42 -13.31 27.91
CA SER A 204 -33.82 -14.39 26.99
C SER A 204 -32.84 -15.55 27.13
N THR A 205 -33.32 -16.61 27.78
CA THR A 205 -32.66 -17.92 27.80
C THR A 205 -32.92 -18.62 26.46
N ARG A 206 -31.93 -18.69 25.60
CA ARG A 206 -31.88 -19.65 24.51
C ARG A 206 -30.49 -20.28 24.42
N ARG A 207 -30.45 -21.60 24.49
CA ARG A 207 -29.29 -22.45 24.19
C ARG A 207 -28.77 -22.14 22.79
N PRO A 208 -27.46 -22.11 22.57
CA PRO A 208 -26.89 -21.95 21.22
C PRO A 208 -27.01 -23.27 20.46
N SER A 209 -27.67 -23.21 19.31
CA SER A 209 -27.58 -24.24 18.26
C SER A 209 -26.22 -24.16 17.55
N PRO A 210 -25.68 -25.25 17.04
CA PRO A 210 -24.40 -25.22 16.35
C PRO A 210 -24.49 -24.39 15.06
N SER A 211 -23.76 -23.30 15.01
CA SER A 211 -23.73 -22.40 13.87
C SER A 211 -23.07 -23.08 12.65
N SER A 212 -23.83 -23.11 11.57
CA SER A 212 -23.36 -23.42 10.22
C SER A 212 -22.06 -22.68 9.89
N THR A 213 -21.06 -23.44 9.48
CA THR A 213 -19.81 -22.95 8.92
C THR A 213 -20.07 -22.01 7.74
N ARG A 214 -20.06 -20.70 7.99
CA ARG A 214 -19.92 -19.71 6.92
C ARG A 214 -18.54 -19.88 6.31
N ARG A 215 -18.48 -20.17 5.02
CA ARG A 215 -17.26 -19.98 4.22
C ARG A 215 -16.90 -18.49 4.30
N SER A 216 -15.79 -18.19 4.96
CA SER A 216 -15.25 -16.85 5.05
C SER A 216 -14.76 -16.39 3.67
N PRO A 217 -14.88 -15.09 3.35
CA PRO A 217 -14.33 -14.56 2.11
C PRO A 217 -12.81 -14.74 2.09
N THR A 218 -12.30 -15.15 0.95
CA THR A 218 -10.87 -15.16 0.65
C THR A 218 -10.31 -13.77 0.84
N THR A 219 -9.41 -13.59 1.80
CA THR A 219 -8.55 -12.41 1.84
C THR A 219 -7.52 -12.58 0.73
N SER A 220 -7.75 -11.96 -0.42
CA SER A 220 -6.71 -11.82 -1.44
C SER A 220 -5.67 -10.85 -0.92
N THR A 221 -4.54 -11.37 -0.51
CA THR A 221 -3.33 -10.55 -0.38
C THR A 221 -2.88 -10.16 -1.80
N PRO A 222 -2.29 -8.98 -2.01
CA PRO A 222 -1.55 -8.69 -3.23
C PRO A 222 -0.34 -9.63 -3.38
N ALA A 223 -0.25 -10.63 -2.55
CA ALA A 223 0.85 -11.56 -2.42
C ALA A 223 0.66 -12.78 -3.32
N THR A 224 1.73 -13.29 -3.67
CA THR A 224 2.12 -14.54 -4.27
C THR A 224 1.56 -15.79 -3.57
N HIS A 225 0.92 -15.66 -2.40
CA HIS A 225 0.37 -16.76 -1.60
C HIS A 225 -1.11 -16.57 -1.30
N GLU A 226 -1.91 -17.57 -1.60
CA GLU A 226 -3.34 -17.65 -1.26
C GLU A 226 -3.60 -18.85 -0.34
N VAL A 227 -4.39 -18.64 0.70
CA VAL A 227 -4.75 -19.68 1.66
C VAL A 227 -6.23 -19.63 2.00
N HIS A 228 -6.92 -20.76 1.79
CA HIS A 228 -8.25 -20.98 2.36
C HIS A 228 -8.10 -21.46 3.81
N THR A 229 -8.50 -20.63 4.77
CA THR A 229 -8.46 -20.99 6.19
C THR A 229 -9.78 -21.61 6.66
N ARG A 230 -9.70 -22.55 7.59
CA ARG A 230 -10.87 -23.16 8.20
C ARG A 230 -11.56 -22.23 9.19
N VAL A 231 -10.78 -21.39 9.88
CA VAL A 231 -11.25 -20.49 10.93
C VAL A 231 -10.52 -19.17 10.80
N LEU A 232 -11.28 -18.07 10.80
CA LEU A 232 -10.76 -16.72 10.97
C LEU A 232 -11.52 -16.07 12.13
N LEU A 233 -10.83 -15.79 13.23
CA LEU A 233 -11.36 -15.09 14.39
C LEU A 233 -10.98 -13.61 14.33
N GLN A 234 -11.90 -12.75 14.70
CA GLN A 234 -11.70 -11.30 14.81
C GLN A 234 -12.25 -10.83 16.16
N PRO A 235 -11.46 -10.97 17.24
CA PRO A 235 -11.84 -10.46 18.54
C PRO A 235 -11.91 -8.92 18.51
N ASP A 236 -12.87 -8.36 19.23
CA ASP A 236 -13.12 -6.92 19.35
C ASP A 236 -12.56 -6.31 20.66
N SER A 237 -12.04 -7.17 21.52
CA SER A 237 -11.59 -6.78 22.86
C SER A 237 -10.48 -7.70 23.38
N LEU A 238 -9.72 -7.19 24.35
CA LEU A 238 -8.66 -7.96 25.01
C LEU A 238 -9.19 -9.23 25.68
N PRO A 239 -10.32 -9.22 26.42
CA PRO A 239 -10.93 -10.45 26.94
C PRO A 239 -11.31 -11.45 25.85
N ALA A 240 -11.95 -11.00 24.76
CA ALA A 240 -12.32 -11.88 23.66
C ALA A 240 -11.10 -12.53 22.99
N LEU A 241 -9.99 -11.80 22.83
CA LEU A 241 -8.74 -12.35 22.33
C LEU A 241 -8.16 -13.38 23.30
N HIS A 242 -8.15 -13.08 24.60
CA HIS A 242 -7.68 -13.99 25.64
C HIS A 242 -8.46 -15.32 25.61
N ASP A 243 -9.81 -15.23 25.62
CA ASP A 243 -10.68 -16.40 25.62
C ASP A 243 -10.51 -17.23 24.34
N ALA A 244 -10.35 -16.59 23.20
CA ALA A 244 -10.10 -17.27 21.92
C ALA A 244 -8.77 -18.06 21.93
N LEU A 245 -7.70 -17.51 22.49
CA LEU A 245 -6.41 -18.19 22.61
C LEU A 245 -6.42 -19.29 23.67
N ALA A 246 -7.07 -19.06 24.81
CA ALA A 246 -7.24 -20.06 25.86
C ALA A 246 -8.05 -21.27 25.37
N ALA A 247 -9.15 -21.04 24.67
CA ALA A 247 -9.94 -22.09 24.04
C ALA A 247 -9.13 -22.87 22.98
N ALA A 248 -8.39 -22.15 22.11
CA ALA A 248 -7.54 -22.78 21.12
C ALA A 248 -6.40 -23.61 21.75
N HIS A 249 -5.87 -23.16 22.89
CA HIS A 249 -4.87 -23.89 23.67
C HIS A 249 -5.45 -25.19 24.23
N GLY A 250 -6.62 -25.12 24.88
CA GLY A 250 -7.28 -26.32 25.43
C GLY A 250 -7.71 -27.32 24.34
N GLU A 251 -8.10 -26.84 23.18
CA GLU A 251 -8.51 -27.65 22.02
C GLU A 251 -7.32 -28.09 21.12
N HIS A 252 -6.08 -27.74 21.42
CA HIS A 252 -4.91 -27.93 20.57
C HIS A 252 -5.08 -27.41 19.13
N ARG A 253 -5.88 -26.35 18.97
CA ARG A 253 -6.26 -25.77 17.67
C ARG A 253 -5.29 -24.66 17.28
N LYS A 254 -4.90 -24.64 16.00
CA LYS A 254 -4.01 -23.59 15.47
C LYS A 254 -4.78 -22.31 15.20
N LEU A 255 -4.21 -21.18 15.66
CA LEU A 255 -4.69 -19.81 15.41
C LEU A 255 -3.50 -18.90 15.14
N ARG A 256 -3.03 -18.87 13.89
CA ARG A 256 -1.90 -18.02 13.51
C ARG A 256 -2.28 -16.55 13.55
N PRO A 257 -1.51 -15.66 14.22
CA PRO A 257 -1.73 -14.21 14.16
C PRO A 257 -1.56 -13.69 12.72
N LEU A 258 -2.54 -12.90 12.27
CA LEU A 258 -2.59 -12.30 10.95
C LEU A 258 -2.88 -10.80 11.10
N GLY A 259 -2.02 -9.94 10.53
CA GLY A 259 -2.30 -8.53 10.34
C GLY A 259 -3.11 -8.29 9.05
N SER A 260 -2.75 -7.25 8.29
CA SER A 260 -3.38 -6.96 6.98
C SER A 260 -3.05 -7.99 5.88
N GLY A 261 -2.21 -8.98 6.17
CA GLY A 261 -1.87 -10.05 5.22
C GLY A 261 -0.96 -9.60 4.07
N LEU A 262 -0.18 -8.54 4.26
CA LEU A 262 0.62 -7.89 3.21
C LEU A 262 2.07 -8.42 3.10
N SER A 263 2.47 -9.39 3.93
CA SER A 263 3.80 -10.02 3.83
C SER A 263 3.90 -10.85 2.55
N PRO A 264 4.83 -10.55 1.64
CA PRO A 264 4.96 -11.27 0.37
C PRO A 264 5.15 -12.78 0.52
N ASN A 265 5.83 -13.22 1.58
CA ASN A 265 6.15 -14.63 1.82
C ASN A 265 5.04 -15.43 2.51
N GLY A 266 3.89 -14.85 2.81
CA GLY A 266 2.79 -15.54 3.47
C GLY A 266 3.09 -16.05 4.89
N LEU A 267 4.06 -15.47 5.61
CA LEU A 267 4.48 -15.90 6.96
C LEU A 267 3.32 -15.96 7.97
N ALA A 268 2.33 -15.08 7.83
CA ALA A 268 1.17 -15.03 8.71
C ALA A 268 0.02 -15.95 8.26
N LEU A 269 0.10 -16.61 7.12
CA LEU A 269 -0.99 -17.41 6.58
C LEU A 269 -1.03 -18.82 7.18
N SER A 270 -2.24 -19.32 7.47
CA SER A 270 -2.48 -20.66 8.01
C SER A 270 -3.80 -21.24 7.52
N ARG A 271 -3.74 -22.47 6.97
CA ARG A 271 -4.95 -23.22 6.58
C ARG A 271 -5.77 -23.70 7.78
N ALA A 272 -5.12 -23.93 8.91
CA ALA A 272 -5.76 -24.52 10.09
C ALA A 272 -6.62 -23.48 10.84
N GLY A 273 -6.16 -22.24 10.94
CA GLY A 273 -6.88 -21.15 11.57
C GLY A 273 -6.02 -19.90 11.70
N MET A 274 -6.66 -18.73 11.73
CA MET A 274 -6.02 -17.44 11.89
C MET A 274 -6.82 -16.56 12.86
N VAL A 275 -6.12 -15.66 13.54
CA VAL A 275 -6.71 -14.60 14.37
C VAL A 275 -6.23 -13.24 13.88
N ASN A 276 -7.15 -12.34 13.59
CA ASN A 276 -6.90 -10.99 13.08
C ASN A 276 -7.50 -9.95 14.02
N LEU A 277 -6.74 -8.91 14.33
CA LEU A 277 -7.14 -7.85 15.27
C LEU A 277 -7.78 -6.63 14.60
N ALA A 278 -8.35 -6.76 13.40
CA ALA A 278 -8.94 -5.64 12.68
C ALA A 278 -10.08 -4.91 13.43
N LEU A 279 -10.66 -5.52 14.47
CA LEU A 279 -11.67 -4.91 15.34
C LEU A 279 -11.08 -4.33 16.64
N MET A 280 -9.77 -4.49 16.86
CA MET A 280 -9.00 -3.89 17.95
C MET A 280 -8.06 -2.82 17.36
N ASP A 281 -8.64 -1.73 16.86
CA ASP A 281 -8.01 -0.71 16.02
C ASP A 281 -8.00 0.70 16.65
N LYS A 282 -8.24 0.81 17.95
CA LYS A 282 -8.41 2.12 18.61
C LYS A 282 -7.09 2.71 19.06
N VAL A 283 -6.98 4.04 18.95
CA VAL A 283 -6.07 4.84 19.76
C VAL A 283 -6.66 4.95 21.16
N LEU A 284 -5.92 4.53 22.17
CA LEU A 284 -6.38 4.47 23.56
C LEU A 284 -5.99 5.73 24.34
N ASP A 285 -4.80 6.27 24.09
CA ASP A 285 -4.29 7.47 24.73
C ASP A 285 -3.21 8.14 23.87
N VAL A 286 -3.13 9.48 23.91
CA VAL A 286 -2.06 10.26 23.24
C VAL A 286 -1.50 11.27 24.25
N ASP A 287 -0.26 11.05 24.70
CA ASP A 287 0.48 12.02 25.52
C ASP A 287 1.40 12.87 24.63
N ALA A 288 0.89 14.01 24.19
CA ALA A 288 1.65 14.92 23.33
C ALA A 288 2.90 15.51 24.02
N LYS A 289 2.94 15.60 25.35
CA LYS A 289 4.10 16.11 26.09
C LYS A 289 5.22 15.09 26.13
N LYS A 290 4.89 13.83 26.39
CA LYS A 290 5.86 12.72 26.37
C LYS A 290 6.12 12.21 24.96
N LYS A 291 5.35 12.66 23.97
CA LYS A 291 5.39 12.18 22.59
C LYS A 291 5.17 10.67 22.52
N THR A 292 4.17 10.17 23.23
CA THR A 292 3.82 8.76 23.26
C THR A 292 2.36 8.55 22.88
N VAL A 293 2.08 7.36 22.36
CA VAL A 293 0.71 6.94 22.03
C VAL A 293 0.49 5.50 22.46
N THR A 294 -0.66 5.23 23.08
CA THR A 294 -1.12 3.88 23.39
C THR A 294 -2.19 3.47 22.38
N VAL A 295 -1.99 2.34 21.75
CA VAL A 295 -2.88 1.86 20.68
C VAL A 295 -3.21 0.37 20.83
N GLN A 296 -4.35 -0.02 20.28
CA GLN A 296 -4.63 -1.42 19.99
C GLN A 296 -3.85 -1.85 18.74
N ALA A 297 -3.31 -3.06 18.75
CA ALA A 297 -2.34 -3.51 17.74
C ALA A 297 -2.92 -3.76 16.34
N GLY A 298 -4.25 -3.83 16.22
CA GLY A 298 -4.95 -3.95 14.94
C GLY A 298 -5.12 -2.65 14.16
N ILE A 299 -4.78 -1.49 14.77
CA ILE A 299 -4.85 -0.19 14.09
C ILE A 299 -3.93 -0.18 12.86
N ARG A 300 -4.39 0.42 11.77
CA ARG A 300 -3.55 0.61 10.58
C ARG A 300 -2.63 1.81 10.74
N VAL A 301 -1.50 1.77 10.04
CA VAL A 301 -0.55 2.90 10.00
C VAL A 301 -1.26 4.18 9.56
N ALA A 302 -2.12 4.12 8.54
CA ALA A 302 -2.90 5.27 8.08
C ALA A 302 -3.71 5.91 9.20
N GLU A 303 -4.52 5.11 9.90
CA GLU A 303 -5.42 5.56 10.97
C GLU A 303 -4.63 6.12 12.16
N LEU A 304 -3.50 5.50 12.50
CA LEU A 304 -2.63 5.98 13.57
C LEU A 304 -1.97 7.31 13.21
N VAL A 305 -1.43 7.45 11.99
CA VAL A 305 -0.80 8.71 11.54
C VAL A 305 -1.82 9.85 11.49
N ASP A 306 -3.04 9.58 11.00
CA ASP A 306 -4.12 10.57 10.97
C ASP A 306 -4.51 11.02 12.40
N ALA A 307 -4.65 10.09 13.34
CA ALA A 307 -4.92 10.42 14.74
C ALA A 307 -3.78 11.22 15.41
N LEU A 308 -2.52 10.87 15.14
CA LEU A 308 -1.35 11.58 15.66
C LEU A 308 -1.24 13.00 15.10
N ARG A 309 -1.65 13.22 13.85
CA ARG A 309 -1.64 14.52 13.18
C ARG A 309 -2.48 15.57 13.92
N GLU A 310 -3.61 15.17 14.50
CA GLU A 310 -4.47 16.05 15.31
C GLU A 310 -3.73 16.61 16.55
N HIS A 311 -2.70 15.89 17.01
CA HIS A 311 -1.86 16.29 18.15
C HIS A 311 -0.51 16.92 17.73
N GLY A 312 -0.31 17.19 16.43
CA GLY A 312 0.95 17.70 15.89
C GLY A 312 2.08 16.65 15.92
N LEU A 313 1.73 15.37 15.92
CA LEU A 313 2.67 14.25 16.02
C LEU A 313 2.60 13.36 14.78
N THR A 314 3.64 12.55 14.56
CA THR A 314 3.64 11.46 13.58
C THR A 314 4.54 10.33 14.05
N LEU A 315 4.49 9.17 13.39
CA LEU A 315 5.46 8.09 13.62
C LEU A 315 6.83 8.48 13.06
N GLN A 316 7.89 8.13 13.78
CA GLN A 316 9.26 8.44 13.38
C GLN A 316 9.69 7.72 12.10
N ASN A 317 9.34 6.44 12.00
CA ASN A 317 9.69 5.58 10.89
C ASN A 317 8.66 4.46 10.74
N PHE A 318 8.32 4.09 9.51
CA PHE A 318 7.41 2.97 9.18
C PHE A 318 7.59 2.57 7.72
N ALA A 319 7.02 1.43 7.33
CA ALA A 319 7.09 0.92 5.97
C ALA A 319 6.18 1.70 4.99
N SER A 320 6.41 1.54 3.70
CA SER A 320 5.72 2.30 2.63
C SER A 320 4.21 2.06 2.53
N ILE A 321 3.68 0.97 3.09
CA ILE A 321 2.28 0.57 2.92
C ILE A 321 1.46 0.99 4.15
N ARG A 322 0.55 1.95 3.96
CA ARG A 322 -0.29 2.54 5.01
C ARG A 322 -1.37 1.60 5.56
N GLU A 323 -1.75 0.58 4.80
CA GLU A 323 -2.79 -0.41 5.15
C GLU A 323 -2.28 -1.48 6.12
N GLN A 324 -1.01 -1.48 6.44
CA GLN A 324 -0.42 -2.41 7.40
C GLN A 324 -0.91 -2.15 8.82
N GLN A 325 -1.24 -3.22 9.55
CA GLN A 325 -1.54 -3.14 10.98
C GLN A 325 -0.27 -3.02 11.82
N VAL A 326 -0.29 -2.12 12.81
CA VAL A 326 0.88 -1.75 13.61
C VAL A 326 1.47 -2.96 14.35
N GLY A 327 0.63 -3.81 14.95
CA GLY A 327 1.11 -5.04 15.59
C GLY A 327 1.86 -5.97 14.63
N GLY A 328 1.38 -6.08 13.39
CA GLY A 328 2.00 -6.94 12.38
C GLY A 328 3.37 -6.44 11.93
N ILE A 329 3.51 -5.14 11.66
CA ILE A 329 4.79 -4.57 11.19
C ILE A 329 5.89 -4.61 12.25
N ILE A 330 5.52 -4.42 13.52
CA ILE A 330 6.46 -4.55 14.66
C ILE A 330 7.00 -5.96 14.73
N GLN A 331 6.14 -6.97 14.61
CA GLN A 331 6.50 -8.39 14.74
C GLN A 331 7.47 -8.91 13.68
N VAL A 332 7.68 -8.19 12.59
CA VAL A 332 8.61 -8.56 11.51
C VAL A 332 9.76 -7.57 11.35
N GLY A 333 9.89 -6.59 12.26
CA GLY A 333 10.95 -5.58 12.20
C GLY A 333 10.84 -4.71 10.94
N ALA A 334 9.63 -4.29 10.56
CA ALA A 334 9.43 -3.42 9.40
C ALA A 334 10.11 -2.06 9.60
N HIS A 335 10.47 -1.42 8.50
CA HIS A 335 11.22 -0.18 8.53
C HIS A 335 10.86 0.72 7.33
N GLY A 336 11.13 2.00 7.46
CA GLY A 336 11.18 2.95 6.35
C GLY A 336 12.63 3.19 5.92
N THR A 337 13.05 4.44 5.85
CA THR A 337 14.43 4.81 5.53
C THR A 337 14.90 5.97 6.41
N GLY A 338 16.19 5.95 6.74
CA GLY A 338 16.87 7.00 7.50
C GLY A 338 17.95 6.41 8.42
N ALA A 339 19.22 6.68 8.13
CA ALA A 339 20.36 6.12 8.88
C ALA A 339 20.35 6.43 10.39
N ARG A 340 19.59 7.44 10.82
CA ARG A 340 19.37 7.78 12.24
C ARG A 340 18.05 7.26 12.80
N LEU A 341 17.25 6.59 11.98
CA LEU A 341 15.91 6.13 12.34
C LEU A 341 15.93 4.59 12.44
N PRO A 342 15.67 4.04 13.62
CA PRO A 342 15.66 2.58 13.78
C PRO A 342 14.40 1.97 13.15
N PRO A 343 14.36 0.64 12.98
CA PRO A 343 13.14 -0.08 12.65
C PRO A 343 12.01 0.19 13.66
N ILE A 344 10.76 -0.05 13.25
CA ILE A 344 9.58 0.33 14.05
C ILE A 344 9.51 -0.36 15.42
N ASP A 345 10.11 -1.53 15.56
CA ASP A 345 10.14 -2.27 16.82
C ASP A 345 10.88 -1.50 17.94
N GLU A 346 11.84 -0.62 17.61
CA GLU A 346 12.49 0.26 18.58
C GLU A 346 11.58 1.38 19.12
N GLN A 347 10.49 1.69 18.44
CA GLN A 347 9.52 2.67 18.92
C GLN A 347 8.62 2.10 20.04
N VAL A 348 8.66 0.80 20.31
CA VAL A 348 7.86 0.15 21.35
C VAL A 348 8.48 0.38 22.73
N ILE A 349 7.74 1.02 23.63
CA ILE A 349 8.09 1.22 25.04
C ILE A 349 7.60 0.04 25.88
N SER A 350 6.34 -0.36 25.68
CA SER A 350 5.73 -1.50 26.36
C SER A 350 4.65 -2.14 25.48
N MET A 351 4.31 -3.38 25.78
CA MET A 351 3.25 -4.10 25.07
C MET A 351 2.45 -5.01 26.01
N LYS A 352 1.17 -5.23 25.67
CA LYS A 352 0.39 -6.35 26.18
C LYS A 352 0.42 -7.48 25.18
N LEU A 353 0.99 -8.59 25.57
CA LEU A 353 1.11 -9.81 24.79
C LEU A 353 0.15 -10.87 25.33
N VAL A 354 -0.78 -11.34 24.50
CA VAL A 354 -1.70 -12.43 24.88
C VAL A 354 -1.12 -13.74 24.41
N THR A 355 -0.87 -14.64 25.35
CA THR A 355 -0.22 -15.93 25.11
C THR A 355 -1.20 -17.08 25.36
N PRO A 356 -1.10 -18.19 24.63
CA PRO A 356 -1.98 -19.34 24.85
C PRO A 356 -1.87 -19.97 26.24
N ALA A 357 -0.66 -20.06 26.81
CA ALA A 357 -0.44 -20.77 28.08
C ALA A 357 -0.49 -19.86 29.33
N LYS A 358 -0.07 -18.59 29.20
CA LYS A 358 0.06 -17.67 30.36
C LYS A 358 -0.96 -16.52 30.32
N GLY A 359 -1.86 -16.50 29.35
CA GLY A 359 -2.82 -15.41 29.18
C GLY A 359 -2.13 -14.09 28.80
N THR A 360 -2.67 -12.98 29.30
CA THR A 360 -2.16 -11.64 29.00
C THR A 360 -0.99 -11.30 29.92
N ILE A 361 0.15 -10.98 29.33
CA ILE A 361 1.35 -10.50 30.03
C ILE A 361 1.71 -9.09 29.54
N GLU A 362 2.21 -8.29 30.45
CA GLU A 362 2.75 -6.96 30.14
C GLU A 362 4.26 -7.02 30.10
N LEU A 363 4.83 -6.50 29.05
CA LEU A 363 6.26 -6.50 28.78
C LEU A 363 6.75 -5.06 28.57
N SER A 364 7.87 -4.71 29.17
CA SER A 364 8.57 -3.45 28.97
C SER A 364 10.07 -3.63 29.24
N ARG A 365 10.83 -2.57 29.04
CA ARG A 365 12.27 -2.58 29.38
C ARG A 365 12.51 -2.85 30.87
N GLU A 366 11.60 -2.41 31.73
CA GLU A 366 11.67 -2.56 33.18
C GLU A 366 11.03 -3.87 33.67
N LYS A 367 10.12 -4.42 32.89
CA LYS A 367 9.36 -5.62 33.24
C LYS A 367 9.65 -6.72 32.23
N ASP A 368 10.46 -7.69 32.64
CA ASP A 368 10.94 -8.81 31.82
C ASP A 368 11.67 -8.34 30.52
N PRO A 369 12.83 -7.66 30.66
CA PRO A 369 13.53 -7.07 29.53
C PRO A 369 13.94 -8.09 28.46
N ASP A 370 14.37 -9.27 28.84
CA ASP A 370 14.82 -10.31 27.90
C ASP A 370 13.67 -10.77 27.00
N LEU A 371 12.53 -11.08 27.61
CA LEU A 371 11.33 -11.45 26.86
C LEU A 371 10.76 -10.25 26.08
N PHE A 372 10.82 -9.04 26.63
CA PHE A 372 10.38 -7.83 25.95
C PHE A 372 11.12 -7.59 24.64
N TYR A 373 12.46 -7.60 24.67
CA TYR A 373 13.26 -7.39 23.47
C TYR A 373 13.07 -8.52 22.46
N LEU A 374 12.89 -9.77 22.93
CA LEU A 374 12.61 -10.89 22.06
C LEU A 374 11.21 -10.80 21.40
N ALA A 375 10.21 -10.34 22.15
CA ALA A 375 8.82 -10.24 21.70
C ALA A 375 8.56 -9.07 20.75
N ARG A 376 9.38 -8.01 20.78
CA ARG A 376 9.27 -6.86 19.87
C ARG A 376 9.39 -7.27 18.40
N CYS A 377 10.20 -8.28 18.09
CA CYS A 377 10.30 -8.87 16.75
C CYS A 377 10.07 -10.40 16.82
N GLY A 378 8.98 -10.80 17.49
CA GLY A 378 8.67 -12.19 17.86
C GLY A 378 7.98 -13.00 16.77
N LEU A 379 7.81 -12.46 15.55
CA LEU A 379 7.21 -13.13 14.39
C LEU A 379 5.80 -13.70 14.66
N GLY A 380 5.10 -13.21 15.68
CA GLY A 380 3.82 -13.74 16.13
C GLY A 380 3.90 -15.18 16.66
N GLY A 381 5.09 -15.63 17.07
CA GLY A 381 5.31 -16.98 17.60
C GLY A 381 5.32 -17.04 19.13
N LEU A 382 5.45 -15.91 19.83
CA LEU A 382 5.50 -15.81 21.28
C LEU A 382 4.14 -15.45 21.90
N GLY A 383 3.28 -14.83 21.13
CA GLY A 383 1.98 -14.32 21.57
C GLY A 383 1.35 -13.45 20.49
N VAL A 384 0.13 -13.02 20.74
CA VAL A 384 -0.56 -12.01 19.94
C VAL A 384 -0.41 -10.66 20.64
N VAL A 385 0.28 -9.72 20.01
CA VAL A 385 0.38 -8.35 20.51
C VAL A 385 -1.00 -7.71 20.44
N ALA A 386 -1.56 -7.30 21.57
CA ALA A 386 -2.91 -6.73 21.67
C ALA A 386 -2.90 -5.21 21.79
N GLU A 387 -1.99 -4.68 22.63
CA GLU A 387 -1.85 -3.25 22.86
C GLU A 387 -0.37 -2.86 22.87
N LEU A 388 -0.08 -1.63 22.48
CA LEU A 388 1.27 -1.08 22.35
C LEU A 388 1.31 0.33 22.91
N LEU A 389 2.34 0.63 23.71
CA LEU A 389 2.77 1.99 23.99
C LEU A 389 3.97 2.30 23.09
N LEU A 390 3.82 3.27 22.21
CA LEU A 390 4.84 3.68 21.26
C LEU A 390 5.44 5.03 21.66
N SER A 391 6.76 5.16 21.52
CA SER A 391 7.50 6.42 21.68
C SER A 391 7.88 7.03 20.33
N ASN A 392 8.38 8.25 20.41
CA ASN A 392 8.99 8.96 19.29
C ASN A 392 8.02 9.46 18.21
N ALA A 393 6.81 9.84 18.63
CA ALA A 393 6.05 10.73 17.81
C ALA A 393 6.87 12.02 17.58
N ILE A 394 7.27 12.27 16.33
CA ILE A 394 7.99 13.49 15.96
C ILE A 394 6.97 14.63 15.92
N LEU A 395 7.34 15.80 16.47
CA LEU A 395 6.57 17.01 16.25
C LEU A 395 6.59 17.32 14.76
N LEU A 396 5.40 17.43 14.16
CA LEU A 396 5.27 17.96 12.82
C LEU A 396 5.69 19.43 12.86
N GLN A 397 6.84 19.74 12.28
CA GLN A 397 7.16 21.14 12.00
C GLN A 397 6.31 21.54 10.80
N GLY A 398 5.33 22.41 11.02
CA GLY A 398 4.52 22.98 9.97
C GLY A 398 5.42 23.75 9.00
N GLY A 399 5.74 23.14 7.86
CA GLY A 399 6.32 23.80 6.72
C GLY A 399 5.19 24.12 5.75
N GLU A 400 5.09 25.39 5.32
CA GLU A 400 4.22 25.73 4.20
C GLU A 400 4.62 24.88 2.99
N LEU A 401 3.65 24.15 2.45
CA LEU A 401 3.77 23.49 1.16
C LEU A 401 4.04 24.55 0.08
N GLN A 402 5.29 24.74 -0.31
CA GLN A 402 5.56 25.39 -1.58
C GLN A 402 5.24 24.39 -2.69
N SER A 403 4.00 24.43 -3.16
CA SER A 403 3.61 23.72 -4.36
C SER A 403 4.39 24.29 -5.54
N LEU A 404 5.21 23.45 -6.20
CA LEU A 404 5.60 23.72 -7.59
C LEU A 404 4.31 23.97 -8.39
N PRO A 405 4.29 24.94 -9.31
CA PRO A 405 3.10 25.24 -10.09
C PRO A 405 2.63 23.93 -10.76
N GLN A 406 1.44 23.48 -10.42
CA GLN A 406 0.84 22.23 -10.91
C GLN A 406 0.89 22.06 -12.43
N ASN A 407 0.98 23.17 -13.16
CA ASN A 407 1.07 23.19 -14.62
C ASN A 407 2.45 22.76 -15.18
N MET A 408 3.55 23.02 -14.45
CA MET A 408 4.88 22.55 -14.88
C MET A 408 5.09 21.09 -14.57
N GLU A 409 4.55 20.60 -13.47
CA GLU A 409 4.60 19.19 -13.09
C GLU A 409 3.80 18.32 -14.08
N ARG A 410 2.59 18.75 -14.47
CA ARG A 410 1.78 18.07 -15.50
C ARG A 410 2.45 18.04 -16.88
N MET A 411 3.07 19.14 -17.33
CA MET A 411 3.77 19.16 -18.63
C MET A 411 5.06 18.31 -18.62
N ARG A 412 5.78 18.27 -17.52
CA ARG A 412 6.97 17.41 -17.39
C ARG A 412 6.59 15.92 -17.35
N LEU A 413 5.60 15.56 -16.58
CA LEU A 413 5.06 14.21 -16.50
C LEU A 413 4.46 13.76 -17.84
N TYR A 414 3.74 14.62 -18.56
CA TYR A 414 3.12 14.32 -19.84
C TYR A 414 4.15 13.94 -20.93
N ASN A 415 5.22 14.70 -21.08
CA ASN A 415 6.25 14.43 -22.10
C ASN A 415 7.01 13.11 -21.88
N MET A 416 6.95 12.55 -20.70
CA MET A 416 7.66 11.33 -20.31
C MET A 416 6.76 10.11 -20.40
N PHE A 417 5.50 10.30 -20.07
CA PHE A 417 4.45 9.34 -20.30
C PHE A 417 4.37 8.94 -21.78
N VAL A 418 4.67 9.89 -22.67
CA VAL A 418 4.76 9.67 -24.12
C VAL A 418 5.82 8.62 -24.49
N ILE A 419 6.97 8.56 -23.79
CA ILE A 419 8.00 7.55 -24.07
C ILE A 419 7.48 6.14 -23.74
N PHE A 420 6.81 5.96 -22.60
CA PHE A 420 6.18 4.70 -22.23
C PHE A 420 5.06 4.31 -23.19
N ILE A 421 4.22 5.27 -23.59
CA ILE A 421 3.16 5.06 -24.58
C ILE A 421 3.75 4.65 -25.93
N MET A 422 4.82 5.29 -26.38
CA MET A 422 5.52 4.94 -27.62
C MET A 422 6.13 3.54 -27.55
N LEU A 423 6.78 3.19 -26.44
CA LEU A 423 7.31 1.84 -26.22
C LEU A 423 6.18 0.80 -26.29
N PHE A 424 5.06 1.06 -25.63
CA PHE A 424 3.91 0.16 -25.65
C PHE A 424 3.36 0.00 -27.07
N ARG A 425 3.08 1.10 -27.76
CA ARG A 425 2.54 1.08 -29.14
C ARG A 425 3.46 0.36 -30.11
N THR A 426 4.78 0.54 -29.96
CA THR A 426 5.78 -0.10 -30.83
C THR A 426 5.86 -1.61 -30.55
N LYS A 427 5.88 -2.04 -29.30
CA LYS A 427 6.03 -3.46 -28.93
C LYS A 427 4.72 -4.24 -29.10
N ALA A 428 3.58 -3.62 -28.79
CA ALA A 428 2.26 -4.24 -28.90
C ALA A 428 1.65 -4.14 -30.30
N GLU A 429 2.30 -3.38 -31.22
CA GLU A 429 1.76 -3.07 -32.58
C GLU A 429 0.31 -2.54 -32.53
N SER A 430 -0.03 -1.84 -31.43
CA SER A 430 -1.39 -1.40 -31.10
C SER A 430 -1.46 0.11 -30.93
N ASN A 431 -2.49 0.72 -31.51
CA ASN A 431 -2.85 2.12 -31.32
C ASN A 431 -4.07 2.28 -30.39
N ASP A 432 -4.19 1.43 -29.37
CA ASP A 432 -5.28 1.49 -28.39
C ASP A 432 -5.33 2.87 -27.72
N PRO A 433 -6.41 3.64 -27.90
CA PRO A 433 -6.54 4.97 -27.31
C PRO A 433 -6.68 4.95 -25.78
N GLU A 434 -7.02 3.82 -25.16
CA GLU A 434 -7.08 3.69 -23.70
C GLU A 434 -5.70 3.80 -23.04
N VAL A 435 -4.64 3.53 -23.79
CA VAL A 435 -3.24 3.60 -23.27
C VAL A 435 -2.88 5.00 -22.79
N ASP A 436 -3.44 6.04 -23.41
CA ASP A 436 -3.19 7.44 -23.03
C ASP A 436 -3.86 7.85 -21.70
N GLN A 437 -4.75 7.01 -21.16
CA GLN A 437 -5.50 7.26 -19.92
C GLN A 437 -4.95 6.45 -18.73
N LEU A 438 -3.97 5.58 -18.95
CA LEU A 438 -3.39 4.75 -17.90
C LEU A 438 -2.53 5.58 -16.94
N SER A 439 -2.49 5.19 -15.67
CA SER A 439 -1.49 5.69 -14.74
C SER A 439 -0.10 5.15 -15.12
N PHE A 440 0.96 5.77 -14.55
CA PHE A 440 2.33 5.28 -14.74
C PHE A 440 2.47 3.79 -14.39
N THR A 441 1.95 3.39 -13.24
CA THR A 441 2.02 2.00 -12.76
C THR A 441 1.28 1.05 -13.69
N GLU A 442 0.07 1.40 -14.12
CA GLU A 442 -0.70 0.56 -15.05
C GLU A 442 0.00 0.41 -16.40
N LEU A 443 0.58 1.48 -16.93
CA LEU A 443 1.30 1.44 -18.20
C LEU A 443 2.59 0.62 -18.11
N ARG A 444 3.36 0.78 -17.00
CA ARG A 444 4.53 -0.05 -16.73
C ARG A 444 4.15 -1.54 -16.63
N ASP A 445 3.10 -1.86 -15.91
CA ASP A 445 2.64 -3.24 -15.74
C ASP A 445 2.18 -3.84 -17.10
N ARG A 446 1.45 -3.06 -17.91
CA ARG A 446 1.10 -3.50 -19.28
C ARG A 446 2.32 -3.70 -20.18
N LEU A 447 3.33 -2.83 -20.09
CA LEU A 447 4.59 -2.97 -20.82
C LEU A 447 5.34 -4.24 -20.40
N LEU A 448 5.51 -4.45 -19.10
CA LEU A 448 6.16 -5.66 -18.59
C LEU A 448 5.39 -6.92 -18.97
N ALA A 449 4.05 -6.88 -19.01
CA ALA A 449 3.22 -8.03 -19.40
C ALA A 449 3.43 -8.49 -20.84
N LEU A 450 3.92 -7.64 -21.74
CA LEU A 450 4.19 -8.00 -23.14
C LEU A 450 5.32 -9.02 -23.26
N ASP A 451 6.38 -8.86 -22.45
CA ASP A 451 7.53 -9.75 -22.49
C ASP A 451 8.38 -9.61 -21.22
N PRO A 452 7.91 -10.11 -20.07
CA PRO A 452 8.48 -9.80 -18.75
C PRO A 452 9.86 -10.41 -18.50
N LEU A 453 10.27 -11.41 -19.31
CA LEU A 453 11.54 -12.12 -19.17
C LEU A 453 12.51 -11.84 -20.33
N ASP A 454 12.12 -11.01 -21.32
CA ASP A 454 13.04 -10.51 -22.33
C ASP A 454 13.90 -9.39 -21.74
N LYS A 455 15.20 -9.67 -21.55
CA LYS A 455 16.15 -8.73 -20.94
C LYS A 455 16.22 -7.39 -21.67
N ASP A 456 16.27 -7.39 -23.02
CA ASP A 456 16.37 -6.17 -23.79
C ASP A 456 15.09 -5.33 -23.68
N HIS A 457 13.94 -5.99 -23.58
CA HIS A 457 12.67 -5.33 -23.32
C HIS A 457 12.65 -4.69 -21.93
N VAL A 458 13.03 -5.44 -20.89
CA VAL A 458 13.12 -4.93 -19.50
C VAL A 458 14.11 -3.79 -19.39
N ILE A 459 15.28 -3.87 -20.02
CA ILE A 459 16.27 -2.77 -20.06
C ILE A 459 15.67 -1.50 -20.68
N ARG A 460 14.88 -1.61 -21.76
CA ARG A 460 14.21 -0.44 -22.37
C ARG A 460 13.21 0.20 -21.42
N ILE A 461 12.44 -0.60 -20.68
CA ILE A 461 11.51 -0.11 -19.68
C ILE A 461 12.28 0.58 -18.54
N ASN A 462 13.32 -0.07 -17.99
CA ASN A 462 14.16 0.50 -16.92
C ASN A 462 14.80 1.84 -17.33
N LYS A 463 15.30 1.96 -18.56
CA LYS A 463 15.84 3.22 -19.09
C LYS A 463 14.78 4.31 -19.18
N ALA A 464 13.57 3.97 -19.65
CA ALA A 464 12.47 4.93 -19.70
C ALA A 464 12.03 5.36 -18.30
N GLU A 465 12.00 4.45 -17.33
CA GLU A 465 11.71 4.74 -15.93
C GLU A 465 12.79 5.63 -15.29
N ALA A 466 14.06 5.33 -15.53
CA ALA A 466 15.17 6.16 -15.05
C ALA A 466 15.12 7.60 -15.58
N GLU A 467 14.79 7.79 -16.88
CA GLU A 467 14.57 9.12 -17.46
C GLU A 467 13.37 9.84 -16.84
N TYR A 468 12.33 9.09 -16.51
CA TYR A 468 11.16 9.60 -15.77
C TYR A 468 11.59 10.14 -14.40
N TRP A 469 12.28 9.40 -13.60
CA TRP A 469 12.72 9.81 -12.26
C TRP A 469 13.72 10.94 -12.32
N LYS A 470 14.68 10.92 -13.27
CA LYS A 470 15.67 11.98 -13.47
C LYS A 470 15.03 13.33 -13.79
N LYS A 471 13.96 13.35 -14.57
CA LYS A 471 13.23 14.60 -14.87
C LYS A 471 12.29 15.03 -13.75
N SER A 472 11.97 14.14 -12.81
CA SER A 472 11.22 14.43 -11.60
C SER A 472 12.11 14.85 -10.43
N GLU A 473 13.41 15.12 -10.71
CA GLU A 473 14.37 15.54 -9.70
C GLU A 473 13.94 16.82 -8.98
N GLY A 474 14.09 16.84 -7.66
CA GLY A 474 13.72 17.94 -6.80
C GLY A 474 13.55 17.51 -5.35
N TYR A 475 12.91 18.36 -4.56
CA TYR A 475 12.49 18.00 -3.21
C TYR A 475 11.01 18.30 -3.02
N ARG A 476 10.39 17.51 -2.17
CA ARG A 476 8.99 17.68 -1.75
C ARG A 476 8.92 17.70 -0.23
N MET A 477 8.16 18.64 0.31
CA MET A 477 7.74 18.63 1.70
C MET A 477 6.33 18.04 1.78
N GLY A 478 6.10 17.14 2.70
CA GLY A 478 4.81 16.50 2.89
C GLY A 478 4.72 15.84 4.26
N TRP A 479 3.57 15.29 4.57
CA TRP A 479 3.39 14.49 5.78
C TRP A 479 4.23 13.22 5.70
N SER A 480 4.56 12.63 6.85
CA SER A 480 5.43 11.44 6.90
C SER A 480 4.90 10.28 6.07
N ASP A 481 3.59 10.07 6.06
CA ASP A 481 2.92 9.03 5.28
C ASP A 481 2.86 9.35 3.78
N GLU A 482 2.88 10.61 3.38
CA GLU A 482 3.00 11.03 1.98
C GLU A 482 4.43 10.88 1.45
N ILE A 483 5.43 11.03 2.32
CA ILE A 483 6.86 10.92 1.97
C ILE A 483 7.31 9.46 2.00
N LEU A 484 6.96 8.71 3.05
CA LEU A 484 7.37 7.32 3.23
C LEU A 484 6.47 6.34 2.47
N GLY A 485 5.17 6.70 2.30
CA GLY A 485 4.23 5.94 1.51
C GLY A 485 4.45 6.15 0.01
N PHE A 486 4.64 5.08 -0.74
CA PHE A 486 4.70 5.11 -2.19
C PHE A 486 3.94 3.92 -2.78
N ASP A 487 3.51 4.07 -4.01
CA ASP A 487 2.90 2.97 -4.74
C ASP A 487 3.98 1.94 -5.09
N CYS A 488 3.91 0.79 -4.45
CA CYS A 488 4.84 -0.32 -4.70
C CYS A 488 4.61 -0.99 -6.05
N GLY A 489 3.64 -0.49 -6.85
CA GLY A 489 3.18 -1.18 -8.06
C GLY A 489 2.33 -2.41 -7.76
N GLY A 490 1.83 -3.07 -8.79
CA GLY A 490 0.95 -4.23 -8.70
C GLY A 490 1.49 -5.42 -7.90
N GLN A 491 1.04 -6.61 -8.24
CA GLN A 491 1.54 -7.83 -7.61
C GLN A 491 3.01 -8.06 -7.96
N GLN A 492 3.82 -8.42 -6.97
CA GLN A 492 5.26 -8.60 -7.15
C GLN A 492 5.84 -9.62 -6.17
N TRP A 493 6.90 -10.30 -6.60
CA TRP A 493 7.83 -11.00 -5.72
C TRP A 493 8.87 -10.00 -5.21
N VAL A 494 9.21 -10.11 -3.93
CA VAL A 494 10.17 -9.21 -3.28
C VAL A 494 11.11 -10.02 -2.39
N SER A 495 12.40 -9.83 -2.54
CA SER A 495 13.42 -10.22 -1.56
C SER A 495 14.14 -8.97 -1.09
N GLU A 496 14.41 -8.87 0.20
CA GLU A 496 15.13 -7.75 0.79
C GLU A 496 16.09 -8.26 1.84
N THR A 497 17.33 -7.81 1.76
CA THR A 497 18.42 -8.18 2.67
C THR A 497 18.89 -7.00 3.48
N CYS A 498 19.30 -7.28 4.71
CA CYS A 498 19.83 -6.34 5.68
C CYS A 498 21.26 -6.71 6.04
N PHE A 499 22.18 -5.75 6.02
CA PHE A 499 23.59 -5.96 6.40
C PHE A 499 24.20 -4.71 7.04
N PRO A 500 25.26 -4.86 7.86
CA PRO A 500 25.93 -3.75 8.52
C PRO A 500 26.61 -2.80 7.53
N ALA A 501 26.37 -1.50 7.65
CA ALA A 501 26.96 -0.45 6.83
C ALA A 501 27.95 0.45 7.62
N GLY A 502 28.48 -0.03 8.75
CA GLY A 502 29.36 0.71 9.64
C GLY A 502 28.60 1.50 10.69
N THR A 503 29.15 2.63 11.10
CA THR A 503 28.50 3.55 12.04
C THR A 503 28.16 4.87 11.37
N LEU A 504 27.28 5.64 11.99
CA LEU A 504 26.91 6.96 11.46
C LEU A 504 28.12 7.90 11.31
N ALA A 505 29.09 7.80 12.24
CA ALA A 505 30.31 8.59 12.20
C ALA A 505 31.36 8.03 11.21
N LYS A 506 31.34 6.72 10.95
CA LYS A 506 32.29 6.02 10.08
C LYS A 506 31.57 4.97 9.24
N PRO A 507 30.87 5.36 8.18
CA PRO A 507 30.30 4.41 7.22
C PRO A 507 31.39 3.55 6.61
N ASN A 508 31.11 2.26 6.39
CA ASN A 508 32.10 1.33 5.84
C ASN A 508 32.03 1.18 4.32
N MET A 509 31.11 1.90 3.66
CA MET A 509 30.86 1.94 2.21
C MET A 509 30.43 0.60 1.58
N LYS A 510 30.27 -0.46 2.35
CA LYS A 510 29.82 -1.77 1.85
C LYS A 510 28.44 -1.74 1.21
N ASP A 511 27.64 -0.77 1.55
CA ASP A 511 26.32 -0.53 0.95
C ASP A 511 26.43 -0.12 -0.53
N LEU A 512 27.46 0.62 -0.91
CA LEU A 512 27.75 0.99 -2.30
C LEU A 512 28.40 -0.20 -3.04
N ASP A 513 29.36 -0.86 -2.41
CA ASP A 513 30.03 -2.03 -2.98
C ASP A 513 29.00 -3.13 -3.30
N TYR A 514 28.04 -3.37 -2.39
CA TYR A 514 26.96 -4.34 -2.60
C TYR A 514 26.12 -4.03 -3.84
N ILE A 515 25.74 -2.77 -4.04
CA ILE A 515 24.95 -2.37 -5.21
C ILE A 515 25.76 -2.55 -6.49
N GLU A 516 27.04 -2.17 -6.49
CA GLU A 516 27.91 -2.33 -7.65
C GLU A 516 28.07 -3.82 -8.02
N GLU A 517 28.37 -4.67 -7.05
CA GLU A 517 28.48 -6.12 -7.25
C GLU A 517 27.14 -6.74 -7.68
N LEU A 518 26.00 -6.27 -7.16
CA LEU A 518 24.67 -6.72 -7.56
C LEU A 518 24.39 -6.36 -9.04
N LEU A 519 24.73 -5.15 -9.46
CA LEU A 519 24.55 -4.74 -10.87
C LEU A 519 25.44 -5.57 -11.81
N GLN A 520 26.70 -5.82 -11.42
CA GLN A 520 27.61 -6.70 -12.16
C GLN A 520 27.08 -8.14 -12.25
N LEU A 521 26.49 -8.65 -11.16
CA LEU A 521 25.85 -9.96 -11.11
C LEU A 521 24.67 -10.06 -12.06
N ILE A 522 23.77 -9.06 -12.06
CA ILE A 522 22.62 -8.99 -12.96
C ILE A 522 23.05 -9.04 -14.42
N GLU A 523 24.09 -8.29 -14.76
CA GLU A 523 24.61 -8.26 -16.13
C GLU A 523 25.27 -9.60 -16.52
N LYS A 524 26.13 -10.13 -15.64
CA LYS A 524 26.87 -11.38 -15.86
C LYS A 524 25.95 -12.61 -16.00
N GLU A 525 24.92 -12.69 -15.17
CA GLU A 525 24.00 -13.83 -15.12
C GLU A 525 22.78 -13.66 -16.06
N ASP A 526 22.77 -12.59 -16.85
CA ASP A 526 21.74 -12.28 -17.85
C ASP A 526 20.32 -12.16 -17.28
N ILE A 527 20.19 -11.61 -16.07
CA ILE A 527 18.92 -11.53 -15.34
C ILE A 527 18.04 -10.39 -15.90
N PRO A 528 16.76 -10.65 -16.28
CA PRO A 528 15.82 -9.62 -16.72
C PRO A 528 15.24 -8.86 -15.51
N ALA A 529 16.10 -8.17 -14.74
CA ALA A 529 15.75 -7.50 -13.51
C ALA A 529 14.99 -6.19 -13.78
N PRO A 530 13.70 -6.06 -13.42
CA PRO A 530 12.98 -4.81 -13.53
C PRO A 530 13.40 -3.82 -12.44
N ALA A 531 13.34 -2.53 -12.76
CA ALA A 531 13.53 -1.45 -11.78
C ALA A 531 12.32 -1.36 -10.80
N PRO A 532 12.55 -0.82 -9.58
CA PRO A 532 13.84 -0.39 -9.03
C PRO A 532 14.58 -1.49 -8.27
N ILE A 533 15.89 -1.34 -8.08
CA ILE A 533 16.58 -1.90 -6.91
C ILE A 533 16.39 -0.90 -5.79
N GLU A 534 15.73 -1.31 -4.71
CA GLU A 534 15.41 -0.43 -3.60
C GLU A 534 16.53 -0.48 -2.56
N GLN A 535 17.11 0.68 -2.24
CA GLN A 535 18.11 0.78 -1.17
C GLN A 535 17.62 1.72 -0.07
N ARG A 536 17.69 1.24 1.17
CA ARG A 536 17.27 1.97 2.38
C ARG A 536 18.33 1.82 3.48
N TRP A 537 18.28 2.70 4.47
CA TRP A 537 19.16 2.65 5.64
C TRP A 537 18.33 2.78 6.92
N THR A 538 18.79 2.13 7.98
CA THR A 538 18.25 2.31 9.34
C THR A 538 19.38 2.36 10.36
N ALA A 539 19.12 2.95 11.53
CA ALA A 539 19.89 2.67 12.73
C ALA A 539 19.62 1.21 13.18
N CYS A 540 20.38 0.75 14.14
CA CYS A 540 20.25 -0.58 14.70
C CYS A 540 18.96 -0.76 15.52
N SER A 541 18.61 -2.02 15.78
CA SER A 541 17.59 -2.44 16.73
C SER A 541 18.21 -3.25 17.88
N ARG A 542 17.74 -3.05 19.08
CA ARG A 542 18.08 -3.88 20.25
C ARG A 542 17.28 -5.18 20.32
N SER A 543 16.27 -5.35 19.46
CA SER A 543 15.53 -6.60 19.36
C SER A 543 16.43 -7.69 18.75
N PRO A 544 16.78 -8.72 19.50
CA PRO A 544 17.78 -9.70 19.03
C PRO A 544 17.31 -10.54 17.83
N MET A 545 16.01 -10.55 17.57
CA MET A 545 15.42 -11.16 16.37
C MET A 545 15.29 -10.19 15.20
N SER A 546 15.66 -8.91 15.32
CA SER A 546 15.66 -7.97 14.19
C SER A 546 16.84 -8.26 13.25
N PRO A 547 16.65 -8.25 11.91
CA PRO A 547 17.78 -8.32 10.98
C PRO A 547 18.82 -7.21 11.20
N ALA A 548 18.38 -6.02 11.64
CA ALA A 548 19.25 -4.89 12.00
C ALA A 548 19.69 -4.90 13.47
N SER A 549 19.73 -6.08 14.12
CA SER A 549 20.11 -6.18 15.54
C SER A 549 21.59 -5.82 15.76
N SER A 550 21.86 -4.93 16.74
CA SER A 550 23.20 -4.66 17.26
C SER A 550 23.16 -4.25 18.73
N SER A 551 24.26 -4.52 19.42
CA SER A 551 24.52 -4.00 20.78
C SER A 551 25.21 -2.62 20.75
N GLN A 552 25.66 -2.17 19.59
CA GLN A 552 26.30 -0.85 19.39
C GLN A 552 25.25 0.13 18.90
N GLU A 553 24.96 1.17 19.67
CA GLU A 553 23.88 2.12 19.36
C GLU A 553 24.11 2.95 18.09
N ASP A 554 25.39 3.13 17.69
CA ASP A 554 25.77 3.91 16.50
C ASP A 554 25.78 3.11 15.20
N ASP A 555 25.54 1.80 15.26
CA ASP A 555 25.54 0.96 14.07
C ASP A 555 24.41 1.33 13.13
N ILE A 556 24.74 1.38 11.85
CA ILE A 556 23.78 1.56 10.76
C ILE A 556 23.72 0.33 9.87
N PHE A 557 22.57 0.11 9.31
CA PHE A 557 22.30 -1.02 8.44
C PHE A 557 21.79 -0.56 7.09
N SER A 558 22.27 -1.19 6.03
CA SER A 558 21.72 -1.05 4.68
C SER A 558 20.73 -2.17 4.41
N TRP A 559 19.64 -1.82 3.72
CA TRP A 559 18.61 -2.73 3.25
C TRP A 559 18.53 -2.63 1.74
N VAL A 560 18.67 -3.76 1.06
CA VAL A 560 18.61 -3.81 -0.40
C VAL A 560 17.50 -4.76 -0.84
N GLY A 561 16.54 -4.22 -1.57
CA GLY A 561 15.39 -4.93 -2.12
C GLY A 561 15.50 -5.17 -3.61
N ILE A 562 15.24 -6.41 -4.03
CA ILE A 562 15.07 -6.80 -5.43
C ILE A 562 13.62 -7.26 -5.63
N ILE A 563 13.09 -6.96 -6.80
CA ILE A 563 11.70 -7.25 -7.13
C ILE A 563 11.56 -7.90 -8.50
N MET A 564 10.48 -8.64 -8.70
CA MET A 564 9.93 -8.99 -10.02
C MET A 564 8.42 -8.85 -10.00
N TYR A 565 7.89 -8.05 -10.92
CA TYR A 565 6.45 -7.80 -11.03
C TYR A 565 5.72 -9.01 -11.60
N LEU A 566 4.46 -9.17 -11.21
CA LEU A 566 3.53 -10.16 -11.75
C LEU A 566 2.43 -9.42 -12.56
N PRO A 567 2.75 -8.85 -13.72
CA PRO A 567 1.92 -7.88 -14.43
C PRO A 567 0.77 -8.55 -15.19
N THR A 568 0.65 -9.86 -15.13
CA THR A 568 -0.29 -10.67 -15.89
C THR A 568 -1.16 -11.55 -15.01
N SER A 569 -2.34 -11.92 -15.47
CA SER A 569 -3.19 -12.97 -14.86
C SER A 569 -2.92 -14.36 -15.44
N ASP A 570 -2.12 -14.48 -16.52
CA ASP A 570 -1.77 -15.76 -17.11
C ASP A 570 -0.93 -16.61 -16.15
N ALA A 571 -1.43 -17.81 -15.82
CA ALA A 571 -0.83 -18.67 -14.80
C ALA A 571 0.53 -19.24 -15.22
N ARG A 572 0.76 -19.46 -16.52
CA ARG A 572 2.02 -19.96 -17.05
C ARG A 572 3.09 -18.88 -16.96
N GLN A 573 2.80 -17.70 -17.48
CA GLN A 573 3.72 -16.57 -17.44
C GLN A 573 4.05 -16.18 -15.99
N ARG A 574 3.07 -16.18 -15.09
CA ARG A 574 3.30 -15.95 -13.63
C ARG A 574 4.24 -16.98 -13.01
N LYS A 575 4.14 -18.24 -13.44
CA LYS A 575 5.02 -19.31 -12.97
C LYS A 575 6.46 -19.10 -13.48
N GLU A 576 6.62 -18.75 -14.76
CA GLU A 576 7.92 -18.46 -15.36
C GLU A 576 8.60 -17.26 -14.68
N ILE A 577 7.87 -16.16 -14.43
CA ILE A 577 8.37 -15.01 -13.66
C ILE A 577 8.78 -15.43 -12.24
N MET A 578 7.99 -16.25 -11.58
CA MET A 578 8.30 -16.74 -10.24
C MET A 578 9.59 -17.58 -10.23
N GLU A 579 9.77 -18.46 -11.20
CA GLU A 579 10.97 -19.28 -11.34
C GLU A 579 12.21 -18.40 -11.57
N GLU A 580 12.10 -17.37 -12.40
CA GLU A 580 13.19 -16.43 -12.63
C GLU A 580 13.47 -15.54 -11.41
N PHE A 581 12.45 -15.12 -10.67
CA PHE A 581 12.66 -14.42 -9.39
C PHE A 581 13.48 -15.25 -8.40
N PHE A 582 13.16 -16.55 -8.27
CA PHE A 582 13.91 -17.44 -7.37
C PHE A 582 15.33 -17.72 -7.88
N ASN A 583 15.54 -17.76 -9.20
CA ASN A 583 16.88 -17.79 -9.79
C ASN A 583 17.67 -16.53 -9.42
N TYR A 584 17.10 -15.34 -9.65
CA TYR A 584 17.70 -14.06 -9.29
C TYR A 584 18.06 -13.98 -7.80
N ARG A 585 17.13 -14.34 -6.93
CA ARG A 585 17.35 -14.38 -5.48
C ARG A 585 18.45 -15.36 -5.11
N SER A 586 18.45 -16.57 -5.67
CA SER A 586 19.47 -17.60 -5.40
C SER A 586 20.86 -17.12 -5.83
N LYS A 587 21.01 -16.53 -7.01
CA LYS A 587 22.25 -15.92 -7.48
C LYS A 587 22.75 -14.83 -6.54
N THR A 588 21.86 -13.96 -6.08
CA THR A 588 22.19 -12.90 -5.10
C THR A 588 22.64 -13.51 -3.77
N GLN A 589 21.95 -14.54 -3.28
CA GLN A 589 22.30 -15.24 -2.05
C GLN A 589 23.69 -15.85 -2.12
N THR A 590 23.95 -16.62 -3.16
CA THR A 590 25.20 -17.39 -3.29
C THR A 590 26.42 -16.48 -3.48
N ASN A 591 26.26 -15.36 -4.21
CA ASN A 591 27.40 -14.53 -4.56
C ASN A 591 27.66 -13.40 -3.55
N LEU A 592 26.63 -12.87 -2.87
CA LEU A 592 26.76 -11.63 -2.09
C LEU A 592 26.54 -11.81 -0.58
N TRP A 593 25.52 -12.60 -0.16
CA TRP A 593 25.05 -12.50 1.23
C TRP A 593 26.09 -12.81 2.29
N ASP A 594 26.93 -13.82 2.09
CA ASP A 594 27.93 -14.19 3.09
C ASP A 594 29.06 -13.16 3.20
N GLY A 595 29.50 -12.59 2.07
CA GLY A 595 30.54 -11.53 2.05
C GLY A 595 30.11 -10.27 2.81
N TYR A 596 28.83 -9.97 2.78
CA TYR A 596 28.24 -8.82 3.45
C TYR A 596 27.61 -9.12 4.80
N SER A 597 27.56 -10.37 5.24
CA SER A 597 26.80 -10.82 6.42
C SER A 597 25.33 -10.39 6.32
N ALA A 598 24.75 -10.52 5.12
CA ALA A 598 23.39 -10.09 4.82
C ALA A 598 22.35 -11.15 5.22
N TYR A 599 21.24 -10.71 5.81
CA TYR A 599 20.12 -11.56 6.23
C TYR A 599 18.81 -10.99 5.72
N GLU A 600 17.89 -11.87 5.32
CA GLU A 600 16.62 -11.45 4.76
C GLU A 600 15.68 -10.82 5.80
N HIS A 601 14.88 -9.88 5.34
CA HIS A 601 13.75 -9.35 6.09
C HIS A 601 12.71 -10.45 6.35
N TRP A 602 12.19 -10.57 7.58
CA TRP A 602 11.29 -11.65 7.98
C TRP A 602 10.01 -11.78 7.15
N ALA A 603 9.45 -10.68 6.66
CA ALA A 603 8.27 -10.70 5.81
C ALA A 603 8.55 -11.19 4.37
N LYS A 604 9.82 -11.36 4.01
CA LYS A 604 10.27 -11.69 2.65
C LYS A 604 11.10 -12.98 2.56
N ILE A 605 11.58 -13.49 3.70
CA ILE A 605 12.33 -14.76 3.76
C ILE A 605 11.52 -15.92 3.19
N GLU A 606 12.11 -16.67 2.26
CA GLU A 606 11.50 -17.85 1.71
C GLU A 606 12.13 -19.13 2.27
N VAL A 607 11.29 -20.13 2.46
CA VAL A 607 11.70 -21.43 3.00
C VAL A 607 11.96 -22.39 1.85
N PRO A 608 13.18 -22.87 1.66
CA PRO A 608 13.53 -23.82 0.63
C PRO A 608 12.68 -25.10 0.70
N LYS A 609 12.46 -25.72 -0.46
CA LYS A 609 11.83 -27.05 -0.55
C LYS A 609 12.83 -28.16 -0.35
N ASP A 610 14.04 -27.93 -0.80
CA ASP A 610 15.15 -28.84 -0.63
C ASP A 610 15.57 -28.95 0.84
N LYS A 611 16.00 -30.13 1.28
CA LYS A 611 16.33 -30.39 2.69
C LYS A 611 17.70 -29.83 3.08
N ASP A 612 18.65 -29.87 2.17
CA ASP A 612 20.01 -29.43 2.42
C ASP A 612 20.06 -27.90 2.43
N GLU A 613 19.42 -27.24 1.46
CA GLU A 613 19.22 -25.78 1.46
C GLU A 613 18.47 -25.29 2.72
N LEU A 614 17.48 -26.06 3.19
CA LEU A 614 16.76 -25.73 4.42
C LEU A 614 17.67 -25.85 5.65
N ALA A 615 18.51 -26.88 5.71
CA ALA A 615 19.46 -27.04 6.80
C ALA A 615 20.51 -25.91 6.81
N GLU A 616 20.99 -25.51 5.65
CA GLU A 616 21.89 -24.35 5.50
C GLU A 616 21.22 -23.06 5.97
N LEU A 617 19.97 -22.80 5.56
CA LEU A 617 19.21 -21.64 6.03
C LEU A 617 19.07 -21.65 7.55
N GLN A 618 18.71 -22.79 8.15
CA GLN A 618 18.59 -22.93 9.61
C GLN A 618 19.92 -22.70 10.32
N ALA A 619 21.03 -23.18 9.76
CA ALA A 619 22.37 -22.92 10.30
C ALA A 619 22.74 -21.43 10.22
N ARG A 620 22.44 -20.76 9.10
CA ARG A 620 22.62 -19.30 8.97
C ARG A 620 21.80 -18.54 10.01
N LEU A 621 20.52 -18.90 10.19
CA LEU A 621 19.65 -18.23 11.16
C LEU A 621 20.17 -18.40 12.60
N ARG A 622 20.63 -19.60 12.97
CA ARG A 622 21.24 -19.85 14.30
C ARG A 622 22.54 -19.07 14.53
N LYS A 623 23.33 -18.85 13.48
CA LYS A 623 24.55 -18.04 13.55
C LYS A 623 24.26 -16.57 13.89
N ARG A 624 23.12 -16.04 13.42
CA ARG A 624 22.77 -14.60 13.54
C ARG A 624 21.83 -14.32 14.69
N PHE A 625 20.83 -15.16 14.88
CA PHE A 625 19.71 -14.92 15.78
C PHE A 625 19.74 -15.87 16.97
N PRO A 626 19.22 -15.48 18.15
CA PRO A 626 19.15 -16.35 19.34
C PRO A 626 18.02 -17.38 19.22
N VAL A 627 18.11 -18.27 18.21
CA VAL A 627 17.04 -19.22 17.87
C VAL A 627 16.67 -20.12 19.05
N ASP A 628 17.65 -20.53 19.85
CA ASP A 628 17.39 -21.44 20.98
C ASP A 628 16.64 -20.71 22.12
N ALA A 629 17.00 -19.45 22.42
CA ALA A 629 16.25 -18.62 23.36
C ALA A 629 14.84 -18.32 22.86
N TYR A 630 14.69 -18.03 21.58
CA TYR A 630 13.40 -17.84 20.93
C TYR A 630 12.52 -19.09 21.00
N ASN A 631 13.07 -20.26 20.69
CA ASN A 631 12.33 -21.51 20.78
C ASN A 631 11.97 -21.88 22.22
N LYS A 632 12.87 -21.62 23.20
CA LYS A 632 12.57 -21.80 24.63
C LYS A 632 11.37 -20.94 25.04
N ALA A 633 11.38 -19.66 24.70
CA ALA A 633 10.25 -18.76 24.99
C ALA A 633 8.96 -19.21 24.29
N ARG A 634 9.03 -19.67 23.03
CA ARG A 634 7.88 -20.26 22.33
C ARG A 634 7.27 -21.44 23.07
N MET A 635 8.10 -22.39 23.51
CA MET A 635 7.62 -23.58 24.22
C MET A 635 7.04 -23.24 25.59
N GLU A 636 7.52 -22.19 26.23
CA GLU A 636 7.02 -21.72 27.52
C GLU A 636 5.67 -20.97 27.38
N LEU A 637 5.50 -20.15 26.35
CA LEU A 637 4.32 -19.30 26.14
C LEU A 637 3.23 -19.99 25.30
N ASP A 638 3.62 -20.93 24.43
CA ASP A 638 2.73 -21.66 23.51
C ASP A 638 3.16 -23.13 23.32
N PRO A 639 3.13 -23.96 24.39
CA PRO A 639 3.59 -25.34 24.34
C PRO A 639 2.79 -26.20 23.34
N ASN A 640 1.54 -25.86 23.07
CA ASN A 640 0.67 -26.54 22.12
C ASN A 640 0.85 -26.02 20.67
N LYS A 641 1.77 -25.07 20.46
CA LYS A 641 2.08 -24.47 19.16
C LYS A 641 0.84 -23.90 18.47
N VAL A 642 -0.10 -23.31 19.23
CA VAL A 642 -1.34 -22.69 18.76
C VAL A 642 -1.05 -21.63 17.70
N LEU A 643 -0.07 -20.76 17.98
CA LEU A 643 0.32 -19.62 17.14
C LEU A 643 1.20 -19.99 15.96
N SER A 644 1.58 -21.27 15.83
CA SER A 644 2.54 -21.71 14.83
C SER A 644 1.90 -22.09 13.49
N ASN A 645 2.70 -22.06 12.44
CA ASN A 645 2.38 -22.61 11.13
C ASN A 645 3.58 -23.37 10.54
N ALA A 646 3.39 -24.03 9.40
CA ALA A 646 4.42 -24.83 8.76
C ALA A 646 5.68 -24.04 8.40
N LYS A 647 5.56 -22.73 8.04
CA LYS A 647 6.71 -21.90 7.69
C LYS A 647 7.55 -21.58 8.93
N LEU A 648 6.92 -21.19 10.04
CA LEU A 648 7.60 -20.91 11.30
C LEU A 648 8.31 -22.15 11.87
N GLU A 649 7.66 -23.33 11.81
CA GLU A 649 8.26 -24.58 12.28
C GLU A 649 9.47 -25.01 11.42
N LYS A 650 9.46 -24.72 10.13
CA LYS A 650 10.61 -24.97 9.24
C LYS A 650 11.77 -24.01 9.50
N LEU A 651 11.49 -22.72 9.74
CA LEU A 651 12.53 -21.74 10.05
C LEU A 651 13.19 -22.00 11.42
N PHE A 652 12.38 -22.35 12.42
CA PHE A 652 12.79 -22.52 13.80
C PHE A 652 12.33 -23.87 14.36
N PRO A 653 12.90 -24.99 13.89
CA PRO A 653 12.53 -26.30 14.41
C PRO A 653 12.91 -26.38 15.90
N VAL A 654 11.97 -26.85 16.71
CA VAL A 654 12.23 -27.20 18.10
C VAL A 654 12.86 -28.60 18.08
N THR A 655 14.14 -28.68 18.37
CA THR A 655 14.80 -29.97 18.60
C THR A 655 14.25 -30.50 19.93
N GLU A 656 13.57 -31.64 19.90
CA GLU A 656 13.27 -32.36 21.14
C GLU A 656 14.61 -32.73 21.76
N VAL A 657 14.94 -32.05 22.85
CA VAL A 657 16.06 -32.54 23.72
C VAL A 657 15.60 -33.90 24.18
N GLN A 658 16.19 -34.95 23.64
CA GLN A 658 16.06 -36.29 24.21
C GLN A 658 16.48 -36.15 25.68
N HIS A 659 15.50 -36.05 26.57
CA HIS A 659 15.76 -36.35 27.96
C HIS A 659 16.20 -37.81 28.01
N ALA A 660 17.52 -38.00 28.01
CA ALA A 660 18.08 -39.27 28.38
C ALA A 660 17.49 -39.63 29.75
N LYS A 661 16.72 -40.73 29.75
CA LYS A 661 16.19 -41.36 30.96
C LYS A 661 17.32 -41.84 31.88
#